data_7fbb698d17df65211b60a31b3caf0f1c
#
_entry.id   7fbb698d17df65211b60a31b3caf0f1c
#
_cell.length_a   1.000
_cell.length_b   1.000
_cell.length_c   1.000
_cell.angle_alpha   90.00
_cell.angle_beta   90.00
_cell.angle_gamma   90.00
#
_symmetry.space_group_name_H-M   'P 1'
#
loop_
_entity.id
_entity.type
_entity.pdbx_description
1 polymer ?
#
loop_
_entity_poly.entity_id
_entity_poly.type
_entity_poly.pdbx_seq_one_letter_code
_entity_poly.pdbx_strand_id
1 'polypeptide(L)'
;MKKKILFAQLLFMISYCSFSQGVGIGTTSPDASAALDITATNKGLLMPRMSITSINAIANPARGLLVYDSVANQLMVNIGTPVTPNWQSLANSNTGGWNLSGNSGINPANQFLGTVDNQPLRFRINNLQAGELNPLTGNIFLGLRAGEANISGFSNIVIGSDALKFDKDGSNLVAIGDSALFNNGKDNPVPGALAFNNIAIGSKALFSNTIGTDNTATGFKSLFSNVDGSENTAYGVGSLLSNTAGFSNTAIGVSALFSNTTGNDNTATGWQSLNANTTGFFNSAYGTLSLNANTTGKNNTAIGFASLNLNTIGENNTATGIRSLFSNTTGTNNTATGANSLFSNTTGSLNTAIGNASLGSNTTGFNNTATGNASLANNTIGTSNTANGTSSLFTNTEGNFNTATGFQSLFLNTTGLNNTAIGSTSLLRNITGNDNTATGSASLTNNTTGINNTTVGSNSLFNNTEGNGNTAAGFKSLFSNEGGSNNTATGVQSLFTNKSGINNTATGVQSLFANTTGINNTAAGTSSLAANTTGFQNTAVGVFSSLSNVTGNSITTIGFGADVSAGNLTNATAIGEGAIVNASNKVRIGNSAVTVIEGQVPFTTPSDGRFKFNVQEDVSGLNFIMKLRPVTYQFDVKRFDDQWNNKSTVSAGDVVLASYNEATSIRRTGFIAQEVEKAADASGYNFSGIIKPKTEQDHYSLSYESFVVPLVKAVQQQQQLIEDLKKQNTDLQKRVLALEKTNTVFK
;
A
#
# COMPACT_ATOMS: atom_id res chain seq x y z
N MET A 1 -58.71 -120.44 -66.68
CA MET A 1 -57.69 -120.42 -65.55
C MET A 1 -57.08 -119.04 -65.27
N LYS A 2 -57.18 -118.05 -66.15
CA LYS A 2 -56.49 -116.73 -65.89
C LYS A 2 -57.27 -115.69 -65.08
N LYS A 3 -58.49 -115.94 -64.69
CA LYS A 3 -59.29 -115.02 -63.82
C LYS A 3 -59.34 -115.32 -62.35
N LYS A 4 -58.87 -116.52 -61.95
CA LYS A 4 -58.84 -116.89 -60.53
C LYS A 4 -57.43 -116.58 -59.82
N ILE A 5 -56.37 -116.38 -60.54
CA ILE A 5 -55.04 -116.04 -60.01
C ILE A 5 -54.96 -114.52 -59.73
N LEU A 6 -55.70 -113.70 -60.45
CA LEU A 6 -55.67 -112.25 -60.20
C LEU A 6 -56.49 -111.84 -58.94
N PHE A 7 -57.43 -112.65 -58.51
CA PHE A 7 -58.22 -112.37 -57.31
C PHE A 7 -57.49 -112.77 -56.01
N ALA A 8 -56.62 -113.80 -56.10
CA ALA A 8 -55.76 -114.22 -54.97
C ALA A 8 -54.58 -113.29 -54.75
N GLN A 9 -54.01 -112.66 -55.81
CA GLN A 9 -52.96 -111.67 -55.62
C GLN A 9 -53.51 -110.31 -55.15
N LEU A 10 -54.75 -109.99 -55.44
CA LEU A 10 -55.33 -108.68 -54.93
C LEU A 10 -55.77 -108.87 -53.48
N LEU A 11 -56.11 -110.05 -53.00
CA LEU A 11 -56.47 -110.31 -51.61
C LEU A 11 -55.24 -110.45 -50.68
N PHE A 12 -54.07 -110.80 -51.23
CA PHE A 12 -52.79 -110.92 -50.49
C PHE A 12 -52.06 -109.56 -50.34
N MET A 13 -52.38 -108.56 -51.19
CA MET A 13 -51.84 -107.21 -51.06
C MET A 13 -52.61 -106.33 -50.07
N ILE A 14 -53.79 -106.69 -49.59
CA ILE A 14 -54.59 -105.94 -48.62
C ILE A 14 -54.25 -106.31 -47.17
N SER A 15 -53.47 -107.41 -46.92
CA SER A 15 -53.21 -107.92 -45.56
C SER A 15 -51.86 -107.49 -44.93
N TYR A 16 -51.07 -106.52 -45.56
CA TYR A 16 -49.76 -106.10 -45.00
C TYR A 16 -49.64 -104.54 -44.85
N CYS A 17 -50.66 -103.81 -44.65
CA CYS A 17 -50.60 -102.41 -44.28
C CYS A 17 -51.47 -102.12 -43.05
N SER A 18 -51.12 -102.68 -41.94
CA SER A 18 -51.46 -102.18 -40.57
C SER A 18 -50.29 -101.38 -40.06
N PHE A 19 -49.96 -100.30 -40.69
CA PHE A 19 -49.19 -99.27 -39.98
C PHE A 19 -50.20 -98.53 -39.02
N SER A 20 -49.81 -98.43 -37.81
CA SER A 20 -50.42 -97.56 -36.83
C SER A 20 -50.45 -96.14 -37.43
N GLN A 21 -51.57 -95.82 -38.12
CA GLN A 21 -51.73 -94.52 -38.68
C GLN A 21 -52.14 -93.56 -37.56
N GLY A 22 -51.41 -92.51 -37.37
CA GLY A 22 -51.86 -91.41 -36.55
C GLY A 22 -53.26 -90.92 -37.01
N VAL A 23 -54.11 -90.55 -36.05
CA VAL A 23 -55.49 -90.05 -36.39
C VAL A 23 -55.35 -88.60 -36.84
N GLY A 24 -55.63 -88.33 -38.11
CA GLY A 24 -55.67 -86.96 -38.64
C GLY A 24 -57.11 -86.44 -38.58
N ILE A 25 -57.29 -85.26 -37.99
CA ILE A 25 -58.52 -84.50 -38.00
C ILE A 25 -58.29 -83.25 -38.78
N GLY A 26 -58.89 -83.14 -39.97
CA GLY A 26 -58.76 -81.97 -40.83
C GLY A 26 -57.50 -82.07 -41.70
N THR A 27 -56.77 -83.14 -41.71
CA THR A 27 -55.68 -83.44 -42.60
C THR A 27 -55.82 -84.87 -43.14
N THR A 28 -55.41 -85.10 -44.41
CA THR A 28 -55.32 -86.42 -45.03
C THR A 28 -53.94 -87.03 -44.94
N SER A 29 -53.01 -86.25 -44.48
CA SER A 29 -51.61 -86.72 -44.27
C SER A 29 -51.16 -86.27 -42.87
N PRO A 30 -51.52 -86.96 -41.79
CA PRO A 30 -51.06 -86.65 -40.43
C PRO A 30 -49.50 -86.76 -40.36
N ASP A 31 -48.88 -85.86 -39.56
CA ASP A 31 -47.45 -85.93 -39.31
C ASP A 31 -47.08 -87.29 -38.77
N ALA A 32 -46.07 -87.91 -39.36
CA ALA A 32 -45.62 -89.25 -39.08
C ALA A 32 -45.16 -89.48 -37.58
N SER A 33 -44.84 -88.41 -36.90
CA SER A 33 -44.44 -88.39 -35.47
C SER A 33 -45.64 -88.22 -34.53
N ALA A 34 -46.86 -87.95 -35.08
CA ALA A 34 -48.02 -87.67 -34.28
C ALA A 34 -49.02 -88.83 -34.32
N ALA A 35 -49.43 -89.32 -33.14
CA ALA A 35 -50.52 -90.26 -33.06
C ALA A 35 -51.89 -89.61 -33.29
N LEU A 36 -51.98 -88.29 -33.07
CA LEU A 36 -53.11 -87.46 -33.38
C LEU A 36 -52.62 -86.10 -33.95
N ASP A 37 -52.89 -85.82 -35.21
CA ASP A 37 -52.63 -84.55 -35.86
C ASP A 37 -53.95 -83.84 -36.18
N ILE A 38 -54.12 -82.67 -35.65
CA ILE A 38 -55.29 -81.81 -35.84
C ILE A 38 -54.93 -80.56 -36.63
N THR A 39 -55.25 -80.54 -37.87
CA THR A 39 -55.04 -79.36 -38.75
C THR A 39 -56.44 -78.72 -39.03
N ALA A 40 -56.54 -77.48 -38.52
CA ALA A 40 -57.76 -76.70 -38.76
C ALA A 40 -57.44 -75.18 -38.81
N THR A 41 -58.14 -74.39 -39.67
CA THR A 41 -57.92 -72.95 -39.80
C THR A 41 -58.81 -72.14 -38.81
N ASN A 42 -59.86 -72.74 -38.27
CA ASN A 42 -60.82 -72.01 -37.44
C ASN A 42 -61.39 -72.89 -36.31
N LYS A 43 -60.82 -74.05 -36.03
CA LYS A 43 -61.24 -74.93 -34.95
C LYS A 43 -60.01 -75.42 -34.19
N GLY A 44 -60.08 -75.63 -32.90
CA GLY A 44 -58.99 -76.11 -32.08
C GLY A 44 -59.33 -77.45 -31.37
N LEU A 45 -58.42 -77.95 -30.63
CA LEU A 45 -58.64 -79.06 -29.75
C LEU A 45 -59.22 -78.56 -28.42
N LEU A 46 -60.42 -79.07 -28.05
CA LEU A 46 -61.03 -78.77 -26.77
C LEU A 46 -60.70 -79.92 -25.77
N MET A 47 -59.83 -79.56 -24.85
CA MET A 47 -59.45 -80.51 -23.77
C MET A 47 -60.61 -80.71 -22.78
N PRO A 48 -60.63 -81.85 -22.08
CA PRO A 48 -61.61 -82.04 -21.01
C PRO A 48 -61.55 -80.90 -19.99
N ARG A 49 -62.64 -80.23 -19.78
CA ARG A 49 -62.79 -79.06 -18.91
C ARG A 49 -63.45 -79.45 -17.59
N MET A 50 -62.76 -79.19 -16.51
CA MET A 50 -63.23 -79.51 -15.16
C MET A 50 -62.56 -78.56 -14.12
N SER A 51 -63.20 -78.54 -12.94
CA SER A 51 -62.60 -77.77 -11.85
C SER A 51 -61.30 -78.42 -11.31
N ILE A 52 -60.42 -77.61 -10.69
CA ILE A 52 -59.21 -78.12 -10.05
C ILE A 52 -59.54 -79.28 -9.03
N THR A 53 -60.67 -79.22 -8.35
CA THR A 53 -61.15 -80.26 -7.47
C THR A 53 -61.37 -81.54 -8.21
N SER A 54 -62.05 -81.51 -9.39
CA SER A 54 -62.29 -82.62 -10.28
C SER A 54 -61.00 -83.12 -10.93
N ILE A 55 -60.03 -82.23 -11.28
CA ILE A 55 -58.72 -82.64 -11.80
C ILE A 55 -57.95 -83.46 -10.74
N ASN A 56 -57.95 -82.98 -9.51
CA ASN A 56 -57.29 -83.74 -8.42
C ASN A 56 -58.00 -85.00 -8.04
N ALA A 57 -59.25 -85.19 -8.40
CA ALA A 57 -60.03 -86.43 -8.19
C ALA A 57 -59.88 -87.46 -9.30
N ILE A 58 -59.09 -87.21 -10.37
CA ILE A 58 -58.83 -88.17 -11.45
C ILE A 58 -58.00 -89.32 -10.83
N ALA A 59 -58.55 -90.52 -10.82
CA ALA A 59 -57.91 -91.70 -10.28
C ALA A 59 -56.77 -92.18 -11.17
N ASN A 60 -55.53 -92.20 -10.63
CA ASN A 60 -54.29 -92.64 -11.33
C ASN A 60 -54.08 -91.94 -12.66
N PRO A 61 -54.06 -90.54 -12.71
CA PRO A 61 -53.89 -89.83 -13.95
C PRO A 61 -52.51 -90.12 -14.55
N ALA A 62 -52.48 -90.48 -15.81
CA ALA A 62 -51.19 -90.72 -16.50
C ALA A 62 -50.32 -89.45 -16.51
N ARG A 63 -49.02 -89.76 -16.43
CA ARG A 63 -48.03 -88.65 -16.64
C ARG A 63 -48.16 -88.09 -18.08
N GLY A 64 -48.23 -86.77 -18.22
CA GLY A 64 -48.49 -86.12 -19.50
C GLY A 64 -49.98 -85.93 -19.82
N LEU A 65 -50.91 -86.40 -18.95
CA LEU A 65 -52.35 -86.12 -19.14
C LEU A 65 -52.64 -84.60 -19.13
N LEU A 66 -53.34 -84.16 -20.18
CA LEU A 66 -53.74 -82.73 -20.36
C LEU A 66 -55.20 -82.61 -20.01
N VAL A 67 -55.52 -81.64 -19.18
CA VAL A 67 -56.91 -81.25 -18.83
C VAL A 67 -56.97 -79.70 -18.71
N TYR A 68 -58.12 -79.11 -18.93
CA TYR A 68 -58.31 -77.69 -18.79
C TYR A 68 -59.01 -77.39 -17.47
N ASP A 69 -58.35 -76.65 -16.59
CA ASP A 69 -59.02 -76.11 -15.40
C ASP A 69 -60.00 -74.99 -15.81
N SER A 70 -61.27 -75.29 -15.70
CA SER A 70 -62.33 -74.34 -16.08
C SER A 70 -62.57 -73.21 -15.10
N VAL A 71 -61.96 -73.30 -13.90
CA VAL A 71 -62.08 -72.23 -12.88
C VAL A 71 -60.86 -71.30 -13.01
N ALA A 72 -59.68 -71.82 -13.10
CA ALA A 72 -58.46 -71.03 -13.27
C ALA A 72 -58.18 -70.66 -14.73
N ASN A 73 -59.03 -71.09 -15.71
CA ASN A 73 -58.85 -70.84 -17.14
C ASN A 73 -57.47 -71.20 -17.69
N GLN A 74 -56.91 -72.33 -17.30
CA GLN A 74 -55.54 -72.73 -17.71
C GLN A 74 -55.46 -74.19 -18.10
N LEU A 75 -54.59 -74.55 -19.03
CA LEU A 75 -54.28 -75.89 -19.42
C LEU A 75 -53.32 -76.52 -18.37
N MET A 76 -53.74 -77.63 -17.82
CA MET A 76 -52.99 -78.39 -16.81
C MET A 76 -52.39 -79.65 -17.39
N VAL A 77 -51.19 -80.02 -17.02
CA VAL A 77 -50.49 -81.22 -17.34
C VAL A 77 -50.10 -81.94 -16.05
N ASN A 78 -50.34 -83.25 -15.96
CA ASN A 78 -49.78 -84.01 -14.89
C ASN A 78 -48.31 -84.38 -15.19
N ILE A 79 -47.36 -83.74 -14.50
CA ILE A 79 -45.94 -84.01 -14.60
C ILE A 79 -45.47 -85.09 -13.57
N GLY A 80 -46.34 -85.43 -12.63
CA GLY A 80 -46.13 -86.52 -11.61
C GLY A 80 -46.37 -87.89 -12.16
N THR A 81 -46.33 -88.93 -11.27
CA THR A 81 -46.68 -90.26 -11.58
C THR A 81 -48.18 -90.54 -11.36
N PRO A 82 -48.76 -91.60 -11.91
CA PRO A 82 -50.17 -91.94 -11.65
C PRO A 82 -50.50 -92.04 -10.15
N VAL A 83 -49.56 -92.53 -9.32
CA VAL A 83 -49.74 -92.70 -7.88
C VAL A 83 -49.51 -91.42 -7.08
N THR A 84 -48.70 -90.50 -7.63
CA THR A 84 -48.37 -89.18 -7.06
C THR A 84 -48.56 -88.11 -8.13
N PRO A 85 -49.83 -87.72 -8.45
CA PRO A 85 -50.06 -86.70 -9.47
C PRO A 85 -49.51 -85.36 -9.06
N ASN A 86 -48.92 -84.65 -10.03
CA ASN A 86 -48.43 -83.28 -9.86
C ASN A 86 -48.90 -82.49 -11.09
N TRP A 87 -50.00 -81.70 -10.91
CA TRP A 87 -50.63 -80.94 -11.96
C TRP A 87 -49.96 -79.55 -12.06
N GLN A 88 -49.38 -79.25 -13.21
CA GLN A 88 -48.84 -77.97 -13.51
C GLN A 88 -49.54 -77.30 -14.65
N SER A 89 -49.70 -76.01 -14.57
CA SER A 89 -50.22 -75.20 -15.67
C SER A 89 -49.22 -75.09 -16.81
N LEU A 90 -49.63 -75.43 -18.03
CA LEU A 90 -48.82 -75.21 -19.25
C LEU A 90 -48.83 -73.77 -19.72
N ALA A 91 -49.83 -72.94 -19.32
CA ALA A 91 -49.97 -71.56 -19.74
C ALA A 91 -49.43 -70.49 -18.76
N ASN A 92 -49.10 -70.96 -17.51
CA ASN A 92 -48.49 -70.07 -16.51
C ASN A 92 -47.36 -70.83 -15.79
N SER A 93 -46.20 -70.88 -16.44
CA SER A 93 -44.97 -71.06 -15.72
C SER A 93 -44.60 -69.78 -14.96
N ASN A 94 -45.48 -69.36 -14.04
CA ASN A 94 -45.15 -68.36 -13.06
C ASN A 94 -44.19 -68.85 -11.97
N THR A 95 -43.50 -69.99 -12.26
CA THR A 95 -42.50 -70.53 -11.42
C THR A 95 -41.12 -70.26 -12.08
N GLY A 96 -40.65 -68.99 -12.04
CA GLY A 96 -39.26 -68.72 -12.32
C GLY A 96 -38.93 -67.64 -13.37
N GLY A 97 -39.90 -66.93 -13.96
CA GLY A 97 -39.62 -65.86 -14.94
C GLY A 97 -40.09 -64.48 -14.47
N TRP A 98 -39.29 -63.45 -14.79
CA TRP A 98 -39.74 -62.04 -14.68
C TRP A 98 -40.71 -61.73 -15.80
N ASN A 99 -41.93 -61.29 -15.46
CA ASN A 99 -42.98 -60.99 -16.44
C ASN A 99 -42.73 -59.61 -17.09
N LEU A 100 -42.94 -59.51 -18.40
CA LEU A 100 -42.78 -58.25 -19.16
C LEU A 100 -43.70 -57.12 -18.67
N SER A 101 -44.85 -57.45 -18.08
CA SER A 101 -45.75 -56.49 -17.46
C SER A 101 -45.48 -56.25 -15.98
N GLY A 102 -44.40 -56.82 -15.44
CA GLY A 102 -44.07 -56.84 -14.03
C GLY A 102 -44.73 -57.94 -13.24
N ASN A 103 -44.19 -58.30 -12.09
CA ASN A 103 -44.75 -59.27 -11.19
C ASN A 103 -45.43 -58.59 -10.00
N SER A 104 -46.63 -58.99 -9.64
CA SER A 104 -47.37 -58.52 -8.46
C SER A 104 -47.30 -59.56 -7.33
N GLY A 105 -47.40 -59.11 -6.07
CA GLY A 105 -47.38 -60.01 -4.91
C GLY A 105 -45.99 -60.62 -4.62
N ILE A 106 -44.91 -59.90 -5.07
CA ILE A 106 -43.54 -60.34 -4.84
C ILE A 106 -43.17 -60.29 -3.34
N ASN A 107 -42.65 -61.37 -2.82
CA ASN A 107 -41.98 -61.38 -1.51
C ASN A 107 -40.45 -61.13 -1.70
N PRO A 108 -39.94 -59.95 -1.36
CA PRO A 108 -38.53 -59.61 -1.62
C PRO A 108 -37.52 -60.48 -0.83
N ALA A 109 -37.96 -61.21 0.19
CA ALA A 109 -37.10 -62.09 0.96
C ALA A 109 -36.68 -63.35 0.18
N ASN A 110 -37.43 -63.74 -0.81
CA ASN A 110 -37.18 -65.03 -1.54
C ASN A 110 -37.53 -64.99 -3.04
N GLN A 111 -38.00 -63.84 -3.54
CA GLN A 111 -38.31 -63.62 -4.98
C GLN A 111 -37.60 -62.39 -5.49
N PHE A 112 -36.63 -62.51 -6.35
CA PHE A 112 -35.80 -61.43 -6.90
C PHE A 112 -35.36 -61.78 -8.34
N LEU A 113 -34.96 -60.72 -9.08
CA LEU A 113 -34.22 -60.87 -10.33
C LEU A 113 -32.73 -60.98 -10.03
N GLY A 114 -32.15 -62.17 -10.12
CA GLY A 114 -30.72 -62.33 -9.81
C GLY A 114 -30.32 -63.79 -9.79
N THR A 115 -29.06 -64.03 -9.34
CA THR A 115 -28.47 -65.36 -9.17
C THR A 115 -28.47 -65.75 -7.67
N VAL A 116 -28.56 -66.96 -7.36
CA VAL A 116 -28.48 -67.53 -5.96
C VAL A 116 -27.07 -68.04 -5.62
N ASP A 117 -26.17 -67.90 -6.58
CA ASP A 117 -24.76 -68.25 -6.48
C ASP A 117 -23.87 -67.04 -6.80
N ASN A 118 -22.58 -67.21 -6.67
CA ASN A 118 -21.61 -66.11 -6.89
C ASN A 118 -21.34 -65.87 -8.39
N GLN A 119 -22.36 -65.96 -9.26
CA GLN A 119 -22.22 -65.69 -10.70
C GLN A 119 -22.74 -64.29 -11.07
N PRO A 120 -22.13 -63.62 -12.09
CA PRO A 120 -22.58 -62.30 -12.56
C PRO A 120 -24.00 -62.32 -13.15
N LEU A 121 -24.85 -61.37 -12.79
CA LEU A 121 -26.08 -61.09 -13.48
C LEU A 121 -25.82 -60.23 -14.71
N ARG A 122 -26.12 -60.71 -15.91
CA ARG A 122 -25.86 -60.05 -17.20
C ARG A 122 -27.12 -59.68 -17.94
N PHE A 123 -27.13 -58.44 -18.47
CA PHE A 123 -28.16 -57.94 -19.38
C PHE A 123 -27.58 -57.79 -20.79
N ARG A 124 -28.35 -58.13 -21.81
CA ARG A 124 -27.95 -58.04 -23.23
C ARG A 124 -29.06 -57.41 -24.09
N ILE A 125 -28.63 -56.57 -25.06
CA ILE A 125 -29.51 -56.03 -26.10
C ILE A 125 -28.88 -56.37 -27.45
N ASN A 126 -29.64 -57.04 -28.35
CA ASN A 126 -29.10 -57.53 -29.63
C ASN A 126 -27.78 -58.29 -29.48
N ASN A 127 -27.73 -59.16 -28.47
CA ASN A 127 -26.56 -59.94 -28.06
C ASN A 127 -25.29 -59.17 -27.67
N LEU A 128 -25.34 -57.82 -27.58
CA LEU A 128 -24.28 -56.95 -27.03
C LEU A 128 -24.47 -56.77 -25.52
N GLN A 129 -23.36 -56.64 -24.81
CA GLN A 129 -23.40 -56.34 -23.38
C GLN A 129 -24.15 -55.03 -23.12
N ALA A 130 -25.17 -55.07 -22.30
CA ALA A 130 -25.96 -53.92 -21.88
C ALA A 130 -25.99 -53.71 -20.38
N GLY A 131 -25.45 -54.71 -19.61
CA GLY A 131 -25.25 -54.57 -18.17
C GLY A 131 -24.66 -55.82 -17.55
N GLU A 132 -23.95 -55.66 -16.44
CA GLU A 132 -23.42 -56.73 -15.58
C GLU A 132 -23.37 -56.25 -14.11
N LEU A 133 -23.85 -57.06 -13.23
CA LEU A 133 -23.62 -56.96 -11.78
C LEU A 133 -22.76 -58.16 -11.39
N ASN A 134 -21.48 -57.90 -11.06
CA ASN A 134 -20.50 -58.98 -10.83
C ASN A 134 -20.09 -59.02 -9.35
N PRO A 135 -20.54 -60.05 -8.59
CA PRO A 135 -20.23 -60.14 -7.16
C PRO A 135 -18.77 -60.54 -6.87
N LEU A 136 -18.06 -61.12 -7.83
CA LEU A 136 -16.65 -61.56 -7.67
C LEU A 136 -15.68 -60.36 -7.75
N THR A 137 -15.97 -59.42 -8.63
CA THR A 137 -15.12 -58.21 -8.84
C THR A 137 -15.71 -56.96 -8.20
N GLY A 138 -16.96 -56.97 -7.76
CA GLY A 138 -17.67 -55.81 -7.30
C GLY A 138 -18.05 -54.81 -8.41
N ASN A 139 -17.98 -55.20 -9.67
CA ASN A 139 -18.28 -54.32 -10.81
C ASN A 139 -19.78 -54.22 -11.06
N ILE A 140 -20.20 -52.97 -11.36
CA ILE A 140 -21.57 -52.64 -11.79
C ILE A 140 -21.48 -51.96 -13.15
N PHE A 141 -21.91 -52.63 -14.22
CA PHE A 141 -21.95 -52.12 -15.59
C PHE A 141 -23.41 -51.99 -16.06
N LEU A 142 -23.84 -50.79 -16.47
CA LEU A 142 -25.19 -50.55 -17.01
C LEU A 142 -25.12 -49.62 -18.20
N GLY A 143 -25.40 -50.13 -19.38
CA GLY A 143 -25.33 -49.38 -20.66
C GLY A 143 -24.76 -50.24 -21.79
N LEU A 144 -25.08 -49.87 -23.03
CA LEU A 144 -24.57 -50.62 -24.19
C LEU A 144 -23.05 -50.50 -24.25
N ARG A 145 -22.33 -51.61 -24.23
CA ARG A 145 -20.87 -51.73 -24.22
C ARG A 145 -20.18 -51.07 -23.01
N ALA A 146 -20.89 -50.84 -21.93
CA ALA A 146 -20.32 -50.38 -20.67
C ALA A 146 -19.31 -51.39 -20.13
N GLY A 147 -18.05 -51.00 -19.90
CA GLY A 147 -16.98 -51.90 -19.42
C GLY A 147 -16.65 -53.04 -20.35
N GLU A 148 -16.85 -52.94 -21.68
CA GLU A 148 -16.77 -54.05 -22.67
C GLU A 148 -15.44 -54.77 -22.65
N ALA A 149 -14.32 -54.06 -22.46
CA ALA A 149 -12.97 -54.63 -22.48
C ALA A 149 -12.47 -55.08 -21.10
N ASN A 150 -13.22 -54.92 -20.03
CA ASN A 150 -12.75 -55.21 -18.67
C ASN A 150 -12.42 -56.70 -18.48
N ILE A 151 -11.23 -57.00 -18.01
CA ILE A 151 -10.70 -58.38 -17.79
C ILE A 151 -10.44 -58.62 -16.32
N SER A 152 -9.62 -57.80 -15.67
CA SER A 152 -9.17 -57.99 -14.29
C SER A 152 -9.54 -56.83 -13.35
N GLY A 153 -10.06 -55.73 -13.89
CA GLY A 153 -10.48 -54.57 -13.10
C GLY A 153 -11.62 -54.90 -12.11
N PHE A 154 -11.58 -54.30 -10.95
CA PHE A 154 -12.53 -54.55 -9.86
C PHE A 154 -13.04 -53.23 -9.21
N SER A 155 -14.18 -53.32 -8.49
CA SER A 155 -14.81 -52.18 -7.79
C SER A 155 -15.15 -51.01 -8.71
N ASN A 156 -15.61 -51.30 -9.94
CA ASN A 156 -15.97 -50.28 -10.95
C ASN A 156 -17.48 -50.04 -11.01
N ILE A 157 -17.90 -48.80 -11.04
CA ILE A 157 -19.31 -48.38 -11.28
C ILE A 157 -19.39 -47.70 -12.61
N VAL A 158 -20.02 -48.30 -13.62
CA VAL A 158 -20.05 -47.82 -15.00
C VAL A 158 -21.48 -47.75 -15.50
N ILE A 159 -21.98 -46.54 -15.80
CA ILE A 159 -23.35 -46.31 -16.24
C ILE A 159 -23.33 -45.42 -17.48
N GLY A 160 -23.72 -45.95 -18.64
CA GLY A 160 -23.78 -45.17 -19.90
C GLY A 160 -23.28 -45.96 -21.11
N SER A 161 -23.73 -45.58 -22.31
CA SER A 161 -23.23 -46.18 -23.55
C SER A 161 -21.75 -45.89 -23.73
N ASP A 162 -20.99 -46.92 -24.11
CA ASP A 162 -19.52 -46.83 -24.35
C ASP A 162 -18.71 -46.29 -23.14
N ALA A 163 -19.29 -46.19 -21.96
CA ALA A 163 -18.56 -45.79 -20.74
C ALA A 163 -17.53 -46.86 -20.39
N LEU A 164 -16.32 -46.48 -20.04
CA LEU A 164 -15.18 -47.37 -19.69
C LEU A 164 -14.91 -48.44 -20.74
N LYS A 165 -15.08 -48.14 -22.02
CA LYS A 165 -15.12 -49.13 -23.09
C LYS A 165 -13.83 -49.92 -23.29
N PHE A 166 -12.67 -49.25 -23.24
CA PHE A 166 -11.39 -49.88 -23.55
C PHE A 166 -10.53 -50.25 -22.35
N ASP A 167 -11.03 -50.04 -21.16
CA ASP A 167 -10.32 -50.38 -19.92
C ASP A 167 -10.28 -51.89 -19.68
N LYS A 168 -9.08 -52.43 -19.47
CA LYS A 168 -8.87 -53.88 -19.23
C LYS A 168 -8.73 -54.21 -17.75
N ASP A 169 -7.93 -53.44 -17.04
CA ASP A 169 -7.40 -53.81 -15.73
C ASP A 169 -7.59 -52.69 -14.69
N GLY A 170 -8.18 -51.55 -15.03
CA GLY A 170 -8.42 -50.40 -14.12
C GLY A 170 -9.42 -50.75 -13.04
N SER A 171 -9.18 -50.27 -11.83
CA SER A 171 -9.99 -50.53 -10.64
C SER A 171 -10.36 -49.27 -9.87
N ASN A 172 -11.40 -49.38 -9.03
CA ASN A 172 -11.95 -48.25 -8.25
C ASN A 172 -12.41 -47.08 -9.14
N LEU A 173 -13.02 -47.39 -10.27
CA LEU A 173 -13.47 -46.39 -11.27
C LEU A 173 -14.96 -46.12 -11.14
N VAL A 174 -15.33 -44.85 -11.29
CA VAL A 174 -16.73 -44.40 -11.47
C VAL A 174 -16.86 -43.73 -12.83
N ALA A 175 -17.60 -44.32 -13.75
CA ALA A 175 -17.85 -43.80 -15.08
C ALA A 175 -19.38 -43.68 -15.33
N ILE A 176 -19.94 -42.49 -15.20
CA ILE A 176 -21.38 -42.27 -15.37
C ILE A 176 -21.62 -41.23 -16.48
N GLY A 177 -22.17 -41.66 -17.59
CA GLY A 177 -22.44 -40.83 -18.77
C GLY A 177 -21.99 -41.51 -20.07
N ASP A 178 -22.53 -41.05 -21.20
CA ASP A 178 -22.11 -41.51 -22.51
C ASP A 178 -20.60 -41.28 -22.69
N SER A 179 -19.86 -42.33 -23.05
CA SER A 179 -18.43 -42.28 -23.30
C SER A 179 -17.56 -41.72 -22.14
N ALA A 180 -18.02 -41.78 -20.89
CA ALA A 180 -17.21 -41.40 -19.74
C ALA A 180 -16.05 -42.42 -19.57
N LEU A 181 -14.80 -41.96 -19.32
CA LEU A 181 -13.58 -42.80 -19.25
C LEU A 181 -13.40 -43.73 -20.48
N PHE A 182 -13.82 -43.27 -21.67
CA PHE A 182 -13.88 -44.10 -22.87
C PHE A 182 -12.57 -44.79 -23.21
N ASN A 183 -11.43 -44.05 -23.18
CA ASN A 183 -10.09 -44.56 -23.51
C ASN A 183 -9.26 -44.96 -22.28
N ASN A 184 -9.86 -45.07 -21.07
CA ASN A 184 -9.09 -45.42 -19.88
C ASN A 184 -8.30 -46.73 -20.10
N GLY A 185 -7.02 -46.73 -19.79
CA GLY A 185 -6.16 -47.91 -19.96
C GLY A 185 -5.92 -48.35 -21.40
N LYS A 186 -6.44 -47.63 -22.42
CA LYS A 186 -6.30 -47.98 -23.84
C LYS A 186 -4.84 -47.80 -24.29
N ASP A 187 -4.30 -48.85 -24.97
CA ASP A 187 -2.97 -48.80 -25.60
C ASP A 187 -1.86 -48.31 -24.65
N ASN A 188 -1.96 -48.70 -23.36
CA ASN A 188 -1.01 -48.29 -22.35
C ASN A 188 0.43 -48.66 -22.74
N PRO A 189 1.31 -47.69 -23.01
CA PRO A 189 2.69 -47.94 -23.43
C PRO A 189 3.61 -48.44 -22.30
N VAL A 190 3.16 -48.34 -21.05
CA VAL A 190 3.97 -48.70 -19.87
C VAL A 190 3.41 -49.98 -19.26
N PRO A 191 4.14 -51.08 -19.35
CA PRO A 191 3.71 -52.33 -18.73
C PRO A 191 3.49 -52.14 -17.21
N GLY A 192 2.27 -52.45 -16.74
CA GLY A 192 1.91 -52.35 -15.32
C GLY A 192 1.43 -50.95 -14.83
N ALA A 193 1.43 -49.94 -15.67
CA ALA A 193 0.77 -48.69 -15.31
C ALA A 193 -0.74 -48.85 -15.46
N LEU A 194 -1.47 -48.78 -14.38
CA LEU A 194 -2.93 -48.94 -14.35
C LEU A 194 -3.57 -47.57 -14.13
N ALA A 195 -4.55 -47.21 -14.96
CA ALA A 195 -5.38 -46.03 -14.76
C ALA A 195 -6.49 -46.33 -13.74
N PHE A 196 -6.25 -46.06 -12.46
CA PHE A 196 -7.15 -46.37 -11.36
C PHE A 196 -7.62 -45.14 -10.58
N ASN A 197 -8.61 -45.33 -9.69
CA ASN A 197 -9.18 -44.31 -8.80
C ASN A 197 -9.76 -43.08 -9.53
N ASN A 198 -10.18 -43.22 -10.80
CA ASN A 198 -10.76 -42.12 -11.54
C ASN A 198 -12.29 -42.06 -11.39
N ILE A 199 -12.83 -40.85 -11.19
CA ILE A 199 -14.27 -40.59 -11.14
C ILE A 199 -14.64 -39.70 -12.33
N ALA A 200 -15.48 -40.18 -13.23
CA ALA A 200 -16.00 -39.44 -14.40
C ALA A 200 -17.52 -39.44 -14.39
N ILE A 201 -18.15 -38.32 -14.14
CA ILE A 201 -19.60 -38.16 -14.12
C ILE A 201 -20.00 -37.08 -15.16
N GLY A 202 -20.57 -37.50 -16.27
CA GLY A 202 -20.95 -36.63 -17.36
C GLY A 202 -20.57 -37.22 -18.73
N SER A 203 -21.33 -36.88 -19.78
CA SER A 203 -20.97 -37.32 -21.13
C SER A 203 -19.56 -36.84 -21.51
N LYS A 204 -18.73 -37.77 -21.94
CA LYS A 204 -17.33 -37.59 -22.35
C LYS A 204 -16.42 -36.98 -21.26
N ALA A 205 -16.75 -37.13 -19.99
CA ALA A 205 -15.83 -36.83 -18.89
C ALA A 205 -14.63 -37.79 -18.93
N LEU A 206 -13.37 -37.31 -18.76
CA LEU A 206 -12.14 -38.09 -18.87
C LEU A 206 -12.05 -38.98 -20.13
N PHE A 207 -12.60 -38.50 -21.25
CA PHE A 207 -12.74 -39.29 -22.47
C PHE A 207 -11.41 -39.86 -22.98
N SER A 208 -10.34 -39.10 -22.99
CA SER A 208 -9.04 -39.45 -23.56
C SER A 208 -8.06 -40.06 -22.54
N ASN A 209 -8.45 -40.24 -21.27
CA ASN A 209 -7.54 -40.71 -20.24
C ASN A 209 -6.98 -42.11 -20.60
N THR A 210 -5.65 -42.26 -20.54
CA THR A 210 -5.00 -43.55 -20.81
C THR A 210 -4.30 -44.11 -19.58
N ILE A 211 -3.46 -43.32 -18.92
CA ILE A 211 -2.69 -43.77 -17.73
C ILE A 211 -2.87 -42.85 -16.51
N GLY A 212 -3.57 -41.71 -16.65
CA GLY A 212 -3.83 -40.80 -15.53
C GLY A 212 -4.64 -41.45 -14.41
N THR A 213 -4.25 -41.19 -13.16
CA THR A 213 -4.84 -41.79 -11.95
C THR A 213 -5.40 -40.71 -11.02
N ASP A 214 -6.26 -41.08 -10.10
CA ASP A 214 -6.74 -40.24 -9.01
C ASP A 214 -7.44 -38.97 -9.47
N ASN A 215 -8.04 -38.97 -10.67
CA ASN A 215 -8.75 -37.83 -11.23
C ASN A 215 -10.25 -37.90 -10.88
N THR A 216 -10.81 -36.72 -10.55
CA THR A 216 -12.26 -36.55 -10.40
C THR A 216 -12.76 -35.56 -11.44
N ALA A 217 -13.63 -36.01 -12.36
CA ALA A 217 -14.22 -35.19 -13.42
C ALA A 217 -15.75 -35.26 -13.38
N THR A 218 -16.40 -34.15 -13.10
CA THR A 218 -17.85 -34.05 -13.06
C THR A 218 -18.35 -32.92 -13.97
N GLY A 219 -19.07 -33.27 -15.04
CA GLY A 219 -19.58 -32.34 -16.02
C GLY A 219 -19.36 -32.80 -17.46
N PHE A 220 -20.15 -32.26 -18.40
CA PHE A 220 -19.97 -32.52 -19.83
C PHE A 220 -18.56 -32.12 -20.28
N LYS A 221 -17.78 -33.07 -20.82
CA LYS A 221 -16.39 -32.88 -21.29
C LYS A 221 -15.43 -32.33 -20.22
N SER A 222 -15.64 -32.56 -18.94
CA SER A 222 -14.62 -32.28 -17.92
C SER A 222 -13.41 -33.19 -18.10
N LEU A 223 -12.16 -32.64 -18.03
CA LEU A 223 -10.92 -33.38 -18.31
C LEU A 223 -10.93 -34.19 -19.62
N PHE A 224 -11.61 -33.67 -20.65
CA PHE A 224 -11.84 -34.41 -21.90
C PHE A 224 -10.56 -34.90 -22.57
N SER A 225 -9.50 -34.07 -22.64
CA SER A 225 -8.24 -34.36 -23.34
C SER A 225 -7.17 -34.99 -22.48
N ASN A 226 -7.46 -35.27 -21.20
CA ASN A 226 -6.46 -35.83 -20.26
C ASN A 226 -5.91 -37.16 -20.79
N VAL A 227 -4.61 -37.26 -20.86
CA VAL A 227 -3.93 -38.49 -21.32
C VAL A 227 -3.25 -39.19 -20.14
N ASP A 228 -2.31 -38.50 -19.48
CA ASP A 228 -1.49 -39.00 -18.38
C ASP A 228 -1.52 -38.13 -17.12
N GLY A 229 -2.24 -37.00 -17.16
CA GLY A 229 -2.42 -36.11 -15.99
C GLY A 229 -3.13 -36.83 -14.84
N SER A 230 -2.63 -36.67 -13.63
CA SER A 230 -3.12 -37.33 -12.42
C SER A 230 -3.49 -36.34 -11.31
N GLU A 231 -4.26 -36.80 -10.32
CA GLU A 231 -4.64 -36.01 -9.13
C GLU A 231 -5.42 -34.70 -9.47
N ASN A 232 -6.12 -34.66 -10.60
CA ASN A 232 -6.90 -33.49 -10.99
C ASN A 232 -8.34 -33.60 -10.51
N THR A 233 -8.89 -32.50 -10.04
CA THR A 233 -10.31 -32.33 -9.71
C THR A 233 -10.96 -31.33 -10.66
N ALA A 234 -11.90 -31.78 -11.47
CA ALA A 234 -12.63 -30.96 -12.43
C ALA A 234 -14.14 -31.07 -12.21
N TYR A 235 -14.78 -29.96 -11.81
CA TYR A 235 -16.21 -29.88 -11.55
C TYR A 235 -16.84 -28.75 -12.37
N GLY A 236 -17.56 -29.09 -13.43
CA GLY A 236 -18.21 -28.16 -14.34
C GLY A 236 -18.07 -28.52 -15.81
N VAL A 237 -18.94 -27.97 -16.65
CA VAL A 237 -18.88 -28.17 -18.10
C VAL A 237 -17.56 -27.62 -18.64
N GLY A 238 -16.78 -28.46 -19.34
CA GLY A 238 -15.51 -28.08 -19.95
C GLY A 238 -14.42 -27.64 -18.96
N SER A 239 -14.51 -27.97 -17.67
CA SER A 239 -13.42 -27.74 -16.72
C SER A 239 -12.24 -28.63 -17.07
N LEU A 240 -10.99 -28.04 -17.12
CA LEU A 240 -9.77 -28.74 -17.54
C LEU A 240 -9.89 -29.45 -18.89
N LEU A 241 -10.69 -28.90 -19.83
CA LEU A 241 -11.00 -29.60 -21.08
C LEU A 241 -9.76 -30.01 -21.87
N SER A 242 -8.78 -29.13 -22.01
CA SER A 242 -7.59 -29.34 -22.82
C SER A 242 -6.40 -29.95 -22.08
N ASN A 243 -6.56 -30.28 -20.78
CA ASN A 243 -5.47 -30.85 -19.99
C ASN A 243 -4.97 -32.16 -20.65
N THR A 244 -3.68 -32.27 -20.90
CA THR A 244 -3.08 -33.47 -21.45
C THR A 244 -2.27 -34.24 -20.40
N ALA A 245 -1.33 -33.56 -19.76
CA ALA A 245 -0.39 -34.13 -18.79
C ALA A 245 -0.29 -33.33 -17.48
N GLY A 246 -1.03 -32.23 -17.33
CA GLY A 246 -1.05 -31.44 -16.09
C GLY A 246 -1.60 -32.25 -14.93
N PHE A 247 -0.99 -32.14 -13.75
CA PHE A 247 -1.35 -32.88 -12.54
C PHE A 247 -1.68 -31.96 -11.36
N SER A 248 -2.36 -32.49 -10.34
CA SER A 248 -2.71 -31.79 -9.09
C SER A 248 -3.47 -30.46 -9.30
N ASN A 249 -4.29 -30.37 -10.35
CA ASN A 249 -5.09 -29.18 -10.62
C ASN A 249 -6.52 -29.33 -10.04
N THR A 250 -7.05 -28.27 -9.49
CA THR A 250 -8.45 -28.16 -9.04
C THR A 250 -9.18 -27.12 -9.89
N ALA A 251 -10.18 -27.52 -10.65
CA ALA A 251 -11.00 -26.66 -11.50
C ALA A 251 -12.49 -26.80 -11.16
N ILE A 252 -13.09 -25.79 -10.55
CA ILE A 252 -14.51 -25.78 -10.16
C ILE A 252 -15.21 -24.63 -10.86
N GLY A 253 -16.08 -24.95 -11.81
CA GLY A 253 -16.82 -23.97 -12.58
C GLY A 253 -16.80 -24.27 -14.08
N VAL A 254 -17.76 -23.72 -14.81
CA VAL A 254 -17.81 -23.86 -16.28
C VAL A 254 -16.57 -23.23 -16.91
N SER A 255 -15.86 -23.99 -17.72
CA SER A 255 -14.62 -23.56 -18.39
C SER A 255 -13.50 -23.10 -17.44
N ALA A 256 -13.46 -23.52 -16.19
CA ALA A 256 -12.30 -23.32 -15.31
C ALA A 256 -11.11 -24.11 -15.84
N LEU A 257 -9.92 -23.49 -15.94
CA LEU A 257 -8.70 -24.10 -16.50
C LEU A 257 -8.90 -24.75 -17.89
N PHE A 258 -9.79 -24.17 -18.70
CA PHE A 258 -10.22 -24.76 -19.96
C PHE A 258 -9.07 -25.13 -20.90
N SER A 259 -8.08 -24.24 -21.07
CA SER A 259 -6.95 -24.38 -22.02
C SER A 259 -5.70 -25.02 -21.39
N ASN A 260 -5.74 -25.41 -20.12
CA ASN A 260 -4.56 -26.00 -19.47
C ASN A 260 -4.07 -27.24 -20.24
N THR A 261 -2.79 -27.31 -20.50
CA THR A 261 -2.18 -28.48 -21.18
C THR A 261 -1.29 -29.29 -20.24
N THR A 262 -0.25 -28.66 -19.72
CA THR A 262 0.76 -29.28 -18.83
C THR A 262 0.97 -28.50 -17.53
N GLY A 263 0.19 -27.42 -17.29
CA GLY A 263 0.26 -26.65 -16.03
C GLY A 263 -0.17 -27.50 -14.84
N ASN A 264 0.55 -27.39 -13.72
CA ASN A 264 0.36 -28.20 -12.52
C ASN A 264 0.01 -27.36 -11.30
N ASP A 265 -0.55 -28.00 -10.27
CA ASP A 265 -0.77 -27.37 -8.96
C ASP A 265 -1.57 -26.06 -9.04
N ASN A 266 -2.51 -25.97 -9.97
CA ASN A 266 -3.36 -24.80 -10.12
C ASN A 266 -4.72 -25.04 -9.44
N THR A 267 -5.23 -24.03 -8.75
CA THR A 267 -6.59 -24.02 -8.23
C THR A 267 -7.41 -22.92 -8.93
N ALA A 268 -8.48 -23.30 -9.59
CA ALA A 268 -9.40 -22.40 -10.29
C ALA A 268 -10.84 -22.64 -9.84
N THR A 269 -11.46 -21.66 -9.19
CA THR A 269 -12.84 -21.73 -8.74
C THR A 269 -13.64 -20.53 -9.27
N GLY A 270 -14.60 -20.79 -10.14
CA GLY A 270 -15.46 -19.77 -10.75
C GLY A 270 -15.57 -19.96 -12.26
N TRP A 271 -16.58 -19.34 -12.86
CA TRP A 271 -16.79 -19.34 -14.30
C TRP A 271 -15.57 -18.70 -15.00
N GLN A 272 -14.95 -19.47 -15.93
CA GLN A 272 -13.77 -19.05 -16.70
C GLN A 272 -12.58 -18.57 -15.84
N SER A 273 -12.42 -19.06 -14.62
CA SER A 273 -11.20 -18.82 -13.84
C SER A 273 -10.02 -19.59 -14.47
N LEU A 274 -8.83 -18.93 -14.62
CA LEU A 274 -7.64 -19.47 -15.27
C LEU A 274 -7.93 -20.10 -16.66
N ASN A 275 -8.89 -19.55 -17.39
CA ASN A 275 -9.40 -20.14 -18.63
C ASN A 275 -8.31 -20.35 -19.71
N ALA A 276 -7.44 -19.37 -19.94
CA ALA A 276 -6.40 -19.41 -20.98
C ALA A 276 -5.08 -20.05 -20.52
N ASN A 277 -4.97 -20.52 -19.27
CA ASN A 277 -3.73 -21.11 -18.78
C ASN A 277 -3.30 -22.30 -19.64
N THR A 278 -2.04 -22.36 -20.03
CA THR A 278 -1.48 -23.46 -20.82
C THR A 278 -0.48 -24.27 -20.00
N THR A 279 0.62 -23.63 -19.60
CA THR A 279 1.72 -24.27 -18.86
C THR A 279 2.01 -23.60 -17.51
N GLY A 280 1.28 -22.54 -17.16
CA GLY A 280 1.41 -21.87 -15.87
C GLY A 280 1.10 -22.82 -14.70
N PHE A 281 1.83 -22.70 -13.59
CA PHE A 281 1.73 -23.57 -12.43
C PHE A 281 1.73 -22.81 -11.11
N PHE A 282 1.26 -23.44 -10.03
CA PHE A 282 1.11 -22.85 -8.71
C PHE A 282 0.24 -21.61 -8.67
N ASN A 283 -0.78 -21.51 -9.53
CA ASN A 283 -1.72 -20.40 -9.53
C ASN A 283 -2.98 -20.73 -8.73
N SER A 284 -3.46 -19.77 -7.96
CA SER A 284 -4.71 -19.85 -7.19
C SER A 284 -5.70 -18.78 -7.63
N ALA A 285 -6.79 -19.16 -8.27
CA ALA A 285 -7.80 -18.27 -8.83
C ALA A 285 -9.19 -18.56 -8.25
N TYR A 286 -9.72 -17.65 -7.44
CA TYR A 286 -11.05 -17.74 -6.83
C TYR A 286 -11.94 -16.58 -7.25
N GLY A 287 -12.91 -16.87 -8.09
CA GLY A 287 -13.89 -15.90 -8.60
C GLY A 287 -14.06 -15.99 -10.11
N THR A 288 -15.22 -15.55 -10.58
CA THR A 288 -15.51 -15.44 -12.01
C THR A 288 -14.46 -14.58 -12.71
N LEU A 289 -13.90 -15.07 -13.82
CA LEU A 289 -12.89 -14.40 -14.65
C LEU A 289 -11.58 -14.07 -13.90
N SER A 290 -11.30 -14.68 -12.75
CA SER A 290 -10.00 -14.50 -12.07
C SER A 290 -8.89 -15.18 -12.89
N LEU A 291 -7.74 -14.48 -13.10
CA LEU A 291 -6.61 -14.95 -13.91
C LEU A 291 -7.02 -15.48 -15.31
N ASN A 292 -8.08 -14.94 -15.88
CA ASN A 292 -8.68 -15.49 -17.10
C ASN A 292 -7.72 -15.62 -18.28
N ALA A 293 -6.89 -14.60 -18.54
CA ALA A 293 -5.97 -14.54 -19.68
C ALA A 293 -4.57 -15.13 -19.38
N ASN A 294 -4.31 -15.67 -18.19
CA ASN A 294 -3.01 -16.22 -17.84
C ASN A 294 -2.63 -17.36 -18.81
N THR A 295 -1.41 -17.33 -19.34
CA THR A 295 -0.92 -18.39 -20.23
C THR A 295 0.18 -19.22 -19.59
N THR A 296 1.30 -18.59 -19.24
CA THR A 296 2.47 -19.25 -18.64
C THR A 296 2.87 -18.66 -17.29
N GLY A 297 2.19 -17.61 -16.84
CA GLY A 297 2.43 -16.99 -15.52
C GLY A 297 2.25 -17.99 -14.40
N LYS A 298 3.10 -17.90 -13.37
CA LYS A 298 3.13 -18.84 -12.24
C LYS A 298 3.11 -18.11 -10.89
N ASN A 299 2.79 -18.87 -9.82
CA ASN A 299 2.77 -18.37 -8.44
C ASN A 299 1.84 -17.15 -8.24
N ASN A 300 0.76 -17.07 -9.00
CA ASN A 300 -0.19 -15.97 -8.86
C ASN A 300 -1.37 -16.37 -7.98
N THR A 301 -1.81 -15.45 -7.12
CA THR A 301 -3.03 -15.59 -6.32
C THR A 301 -4.03 -14.51 -6.73
N ALA A 302 -5.21 -14.90 -7.18
CA ALA A 302 -6.27 -14.00 -7.61
C ALA A 302 -7.58 -14.36 -6.92
N ILE A 303 -8.09 -13.48 -6.06
CA ILE A 303 -9.33 -13.68 -5.29
C ILE A 303 -10.30 -12.52 -5.57
N GLY A 304 -11.41 -12.82 -6.20
CA GLY A 304 -12.46 -11.86 -6.52
C GLY A 304 -12.83 -11.82 -8.01
N PHE A 305 -13.95 -11.19 -8.33
CA PHE A 305 -14.40 -11.03 -9.70
C PHE A 305 -13.35 -10.30 -10.55
N ALA A 306 -12.90 -10.95 -11.63
CA ALA A 306 -11.95 -10.41 -12.60
C ALA A 306 -10.64 -9.87 -11.98
N SER A 307 -10.18 -10.46 -10.87
CA SER A 307 -8.85 -10.18 -10.31
C SER A 307 -7.77 -10.79 -11.23
N LEU A 308 -6.67 -10.04 -11.49
CA LEU A 308 -5.59 -10.44 -12.43
C LEU A 308 -6.11 -10.92 -13.80
N ASN A 309 -7.22 -10.33 -14.27
CA ASN A 309 -7.94 -10.84 -15.44
C ASN A 309 -7.10 -10.92 -16.71
N LEU A 310 -6.30 -9.88 -17.02
CA LEU A 310 -5.51 -9.77 -18.24
C LEU A 310 -4.05 -10.24 -18.07
N ASN A 311 -3.69 -10.82 -16.93
CA ASN A 311 -2.34 -11.36 -16.73
C ASN A 311 -2.03 -12.43 -17.82
N THR A 312 -0.88 -12.33 -18.45
CA THR A 312 -0.45 -13.31 -19.46
C THR A 312 0.72 -14.16 -18.96
N ILE A 313 1.83 -13.51 -18.67
CA ILE A 313 3.08 -14.15 -18.24
C ILE A 313 3.60 -13.61 -16.90
N GLY A 314 2.90 -12.63 -16.29
CA GLY A 314 3.27 -12.07 -14.99
C GLY A 314 3.29 -13.14 -13.88
N GLU A 315 4.29 -13.07 -13.00
CA GLU A 315 4.55 -14.06 -11.97
C GLU A 315 4.53 -13.45 -10.56
N ASN A 316 4.28 -14.30 -9.55
CA ASN A 316 4.35 -13.93 -8.13
C ASN A 316 3.45 -12.74 -7.75
N ASN A 317 2.30 -12.61 -8.39
CA ASN A 317 1.34 -11.54 -8.07
C ASN A 317 0.25 -12.04 -7.12
N THR A 318 -0.12 -11.21 -6.17
CA THR A 318 -1.26 -11.42 -5.27
C THR A 318 -2.30 -10.34 -5.50
N ALA A 319 -3.50 -10.73 -5.91
CA ALA A 319 -4.62 -9.83 -6.16
C ALA A 319 -5.85 -10.28 -5.38
N THR A 320 -6.31 -9.49 -4.44
CA THR A 320 -7.50 -9.76 -3.63
C THR A 320 -8.49 -8.61 -3.71
N GLY A 321 -9.65 -8.85 -4.29
CA GLY A 321 -10.71 -7.87 -4.47
C GLY A 321 -11.23 -7.80 -5.91
N ILE A 322 -12.38 -7.17 -6.08
CA ILE A 322 -12.99 -6.97 -7.41
C ILE A 322 -12.03 -6.15 -8.29
N ARG A 323 -11.66 -6.70 -9.46
CA ARG A 323 -10.79 -6.06 -10.45
C ARG A 323 -9.43 -5.59 -9.89
N SER A 324 -8.91 -6.21 -8.84
CA SER A 324 -7.55 -5.97 -8.38
C SER A 324 -6.55 -6.47 -9.42
N LEU A 325 -5.50 -5.68 -9.75
CA LEU A 325 -4.51 -5.98 -10.80
C LEU A 325 -5.14 -6.38 -12.15
N PHE A 326 -6.29 -5.79 -12.49
CA PHE A 326 -7.09 -6.21 -13.62
C PHE A 326 -6.31 -6.23 -14.96
N SER A 327 -5.57 -5.16 -15.25
CA SER A 327 -4.88 -4.95 -16.53
C SER A 327 -3.46 -5.49 -16.59
N ASN A 328 -2.97 -6.13 -15.50
CA ASN A 328 -1.61 -6.65 -15.47
C ASN A 328 -1.37 -7.62 -16.64
N THR A 329 -0.30 -7.45 -17.37
CA THR A 329 0.08 -8.37 -18.46
C THR A 329 1.36 -9.15 -18.12
N THR A 330 2.45 -8.43 -17.86
CA THR A 330 3.77 -9.01 -17.58
C THR A 330 4.38 -8.56 -16.25
N GLY A 331 3.72 -7.64 -15.51
CA GLY A 331 4.18 -7.17 -14.22
C GLY A 331 4.32 -8.32 -13.21
N THR A 332 5.37 -8.28 -12.39
CA THR A 332 5.72 -9.33 -11.43
C THR A 332 5.83 -8.83 -10.00
N ASN A 333 5.65 -9.73 -9.03
CA ASN A 333 5.84 -9.43 -7.60
C ASN A 333 4.95 -8.28 -7.10
N ASN A 334 3.74 -8.15 -7.61
CA ASN A 334 2.80 -7.13 -7.16
C ASN A 334 1.83 -7.71 -6.12
N THR A 335 1.52 -6.91 -5.11
CA THR A 335 0.47 -7.21 -4.13
C THR A 335 -0.63 -6.17 -4.22
N ALA A 336 -1.85 -6.57 -4.53
CA ALA A 336 -3.02 -5.71 -4.66
C ALA A 336 -4.16 -6.23 -3.80
N THR A 337 -4.56 -5.49 -2.78
CA THR A 337 -5.67 -5.85 -1.88
C THR A 337 -6.68 -4.71 -1.81
N GLY A 338 -7.89 -4.97 -2.30
CA GLY A 338 -8.97 -4.00 -2.37
C GLY A 338 -9.56 -3.89 -3.78
N ALA A 339 -10.78 -3.40 -3.87
CA ALA A 339 -11.43 -3.19 -5.17
C ALA A 339 -10.66 -2.16 -6.01
N ASN A 340 -10.39 -2.49 -7.29
CA ASN A 340 -9.65 -1.65 -8.24
C ASN A 340 -8.23 -1.24 -7.79
N SER A 341 -7.62 -1.94 -6.83
CA SER A 341 -6.21 -1.73 -6.49
C SER A 341 -5.31 -2.17 -7.65
N LEU A 342 -4.31 -1.35 -8.04
CA LEU A 342 -3.44 -1.57 -9.21
C LEU A 342 -4.22 -1.89 -10.50
N PHE A 343 -5.41 -1.30 -10.67
CA PHE A 343 -6.32 -1.65 -11.75
C PHE A 343 -5.71 -1.55 -13.14
N SER A 344 -4.98 -0.48 -13.44
CA SER A 344 -4.40 -0.17 -14.76
C SER A 344 -2.97 -0.69 -14.94
N ASN A 345 -2.39 -1.37 -13.93
CA ASN A 345 -1.01 -1.85 -14.03
C ASN A 345 -0.84 -2.78 -15.22
N THR A 346 0.16 -2.54 -16.06
CA THR A 346 0.46 -3.39 -17.20
C THR A 346 1.75 -4.17 -17.02
N THR A 347 2.87 -3.47 -16.87
CA THR A 347 4.22 -4.04 -16.74
C THR A 347 4.90 -3.66 -15.42
N GLY A 348 4.31 -2.75 -14.64
CA GLY A 348 4.82 -2.34 -13.34
C GLY A 348 5.01 -3.53 -12.40
N SER A 349 6.13 -3.55 -11.68
CA SER A 349 6.52 -4.66 -10.81
C SER A 349 6.89 -4.19 -9.41
N LEU A 350 6.88 -5.11 -8.43
CA LEU A 350 7.27 -4.82 -7.06
C LEU A 350 6.39 -3.75 -6.38
N ASN A 351 5.13 -3.64 -6.78
CA ASN A 351 4.20 -2.69 -6.19
C ASN A 351 3.34 -3.36 -5.11
N THR A 352 3.10 -2.64 -4.03
CA THR A 352 2.16 -3.03 -2.97
C THR A 352 1.03 -2.01 -2.89
N ALA A 353 -0.19 -2.43 -3.11
CA ALA A 353 -1.39 -1.58 -3.08
C ALA A 353 -2.45 -2.19 -2.17
N ILE A 354 -2.76 -1.54 -1.06
CA ILE A 354 -3.75 -1.99 -0.07
C ILE A 354 -4.80 -0.90 0.13
N GLY A 355 -6.01 -1.16 -0.28
CA GLY A 355 -7.14 -0.24 -0.20
C GLY A 355 -7.88 -0.10 -1.53
N ASN A 356 -9.10 0.41 -1.47
CA ASN A 356 -9.89 0.68 -2.69
C ASN A 356 -9.17 1.71 -3.57
N ALA A 357 -9.02 1.41 -4.87
CA ALA A 357 -8.39 2.27 -5.87
C ALA A 357 -6.95 2.73 -5.53
N SER A 358 -6.24 2.05 -4.62
CA SER A 358 -4.82 2.33 -4.35
C SER A 358 -3.98 1.97 -5.59
N LEU A 359 -3.07 2.88 -6.03
CA LEU A 359 -2.29 2.74 -7.27
C LEU A 359 -3.17 2.43 -8.50
N GLY A 360 -4.42 2.90 -8.51
CA GLY A 360 -5.42 2.51 -9.53
C GLY A 360 -5.01 2.79 -10.97
N SER A 361 -4.29 3.87 -11.23
CA SER A 361 -3.85 4.30 -12.57
C SER A 361 -2.42 3.90 -12.92
N ASN A 362 -1.70 3.20 -12.03
CA ASN A 362 -0.32 2.80 -12.31
C ASN A 362 -0.24 1.96 -13.59
N THR A 363 0.68 2.26 -14.47
CA THR A 363 0.89 1.51 -15.70
C THR A 363 2.20 0.74 -15.70
N THR A 364 3.32 1.47 -15.61
CA THR A 364 4.69 0.90 -15.67
C THR A 364 5.51 1.24 -14.41
N GLY A 365 4.98 2.09 -13.51
CA GLY A 365 5.64 2.42 -12.25
C GLY A 365 5.96 1.18 -11.42
N PHE A 366 7.12 1.16 -10.77
CA PHE A 366 7.61 0.03 -9.99
C PHE A 366 8.11 0.44 -8.59
N ASN A 367 8.24 -0.53 -7.69
CA ASN A 367 8.66 -0.31 -6.30
C ASN A 367 7.78 0.69 -5.51
N ASN A 368 6.51 0.80 -5.81
CA ASN A 368 5.61 1.68 -5.09
C ASN A 368 4.86 0.93 -3.97
N THR A 369 4.69 1.60 -2.84
CA THR A 369 3.86 1.12 -1.74
C THR A 369 2.73 2.11 -1.47
N ALA A 370 1.50 1.67 -1.60
CA ALA A 370 0.29 2.47 -1.37
C ALA A 370 -0.66 1.76 -0.40
N THR A 371 -0.91 2.36 0.75
CA THR A 371 -1.83 1.83 1.77
C THR A 371 -2.88 2.87 2.13
N GLY A 372 -4.13 2.56 1.89
CA GLY A 372 -5.26 3.45 2.16
C GLY A 372 -6.16 3.63 0.93
N ASN A 373 -7.38 4.10 1.16
CA ASN A 373 -8.32 4.40 0.07
C ASN A 373 -7.72 5.48 -0.85
N ALA A 374 -7.68 5.21 -2.15
CA ALA A 374 -7.18 6.11 -3.18
C ALA A 374 -5.74 6.67 -2.90
N SER A 375 -4.90 5.93 -2.17
CA SER A 375 -3.49 6.29 -2.01
C SER A 375 -2.75 6.08 -3.33
N LEU A 376 -1.94 7.05 -3.75
CA LEU A 376 -1.15 7.04 -4.99
C LEU A 376 -2.02 6.71 -6.24
N ALA A 377 -3.31 7.11 -6.22
CA ALA A 377 -4.31 6.62 -7.17
C ALA A 377 -4.00 6.96 -8.63
N ASN A 378 -3.45 8.14 -8.90
CA ASN A 378 -3.19 8.62 -10.26
C ASN A 378 -1.74 8.40 -10.73
N ASN A 379 -0.92 7.67 -9.97
CA ASN A 379 0.44 7.34 -10.41
C ASN A 379 0.38 6.61 -11.76
N THR A 380 1.20 7.02 -12.71
CA THR A 380 1.28 6.34 -14.01
C THR A 380 2.61 5.61 -14.19
N ILE A 381 3.71 6.36 -14.12
CA ILE A 381 5.08 5.85 -14.32
C ILE A 381 6.00 6.11 -13.13
N GLY A 382 5.53 6.89 -12.14
CA GLY A 382 6.31 7.21 -10.93
C GLY A 382 6.77 5.95 -10.19
N THR A 383 7.99 5.98 -9.64
CA THR A 383 8.65 4.83 -9.03
C THR A 383 9.12 5.11 -7.62
N SER A 384 9.25 4.05 -6.82
CA SER A 384 9.82 4.12 -5.47
C SER A 384 9.10 5.10 -4.53
N ASN A 385 7.79 5.23 -4.67
CA ASN A 385 6.97 6.07 -3.82
C ASN A 385 6.34 5.26 -2.69
N THR A 386 6.25 5.86 -1.52
CA THR A 386 5.52 5.31 -0.36
C THR A 386 4.37 6.23 0.01
N ALA A 387 3.14 5.75 -0.07
CA ALA A 387 1.93 6.48 0.27
C ALA A 387 1.12 5.71 1.31
N ASN A 388 1.02 6.23 2.53
CA ASN A 388 0.28 5.61 3.63
C ASN A 388 -0.78 6.57 4.19
N GLY A 389 -2.02 6.31 3.89
CA GLY A 389 -3.17 7.13 4.31
C GLY A 389 -4.15 7.37 3.16
N THR A 390 -5.39 7.68 3.51
CA THR A 390 -6.41 8.00 2.51
C THR A 390 -5.98 9.20 1.66
N SER A 391 -6.01 9.03 0.35
CA SER A 391 -5.65 10.04 -0.66
C SER A 391 -4.24 10.63 -0.47
N SER A 392 -3.30 9.92 0.15
CA SER A 392 -1.90 10.32 0.16
C SER A 392 -1.29 10.17 -1.25
N LEU A 393 -0.48 11.16 -1.70
CA LEU A 393 0.13 11.20 -3.04
C LEU A 393 -0.89 11.01 -4.19
N PHE A 394 -2.12 11.49 -4.00
CA PHE A 394 -3.24 11.16 -4.88
C PHE A 394 -3.01 11.51 -6.36
N THR A 395 -2.49 12.70 -6.66
CA THR A 395 -2.30 13.19 -8.05
C THR A 395 -0.92 12.90 -8.63
N ASN A 396 -0.05 12.20 -7.92
CA ASN A 396 1.28 11.88 -8.44
C ASN A 396 1.16 11.15 -9.78
N THR A 397 1.85 11.62 -10.80
CA THR A 397 1.88 10.96 -12.12
C THR A 397 3.25 10.35 -12.42
N GLU A 398 4.30 11.15 -12.30
CA GLU A 398 5.67 10.81 -12.67
C GLU A 398 6.68 11.00 -11.52
N GLY A 399 6.27 11.67 -10.41
CA GLY A 399 7.13 11.91 -9.25
C GLY A 399 7.68 10.61 -8.65
N ASN A 400 8.98 10.62 -8.30
CA ASN A 400 9.68 9.46 -7.78
C ASN A 400 10.24 9.72 -6.37
N PHE A 401 10.49 8.64 -5.63
CA PHE A 401 11.14 8.68 -4.31
C PHE A 401 10.39 9.54 -3.28
N ASN A 402 9.08 9.67 -3.39
CA ASN A 402 8.28 10.43 -2.44
C ASN A 402 7.77 9.52 -1.31
N THR A 403 7.79 10.04 -0.10
CA THR A 403 7.18 9.41 1.08
C THR A 403 6.06 10.28 1.62
N ALA A 404 4.85 9.78 1.62
CA ALA A 404 3.66 10.46 2.11
C ALA A 404 2.94 9.62 3.16
N THR A 405 2.88 10.07 4.39
CA THR A 405 2.19 9.38 5.49
C THR A 405 1.20 10.30 6.17
N GLY A 406 -0.07 9.99 6.06
CA GLY A 406 -1.18 10.76 6.63
C GLY A 406 -2.28 11.05 5.63
N PHE A 407 -3.44 11.47 6.13
CA PHE A 407 -4.57 11.88 5.30
C PHE A 407 -4.17 13.04 4.38
N GLN A 408 -4.31 12.87 3.06
CA GLN A 408 -4.01 13.87 2.03
C GLN A 408 -2.57 14.45 2.10
N SER A 409 -1.60 13.73 2.62
CA SER A 409 -0.20 14.13 2.54
C SER A 409 0.28 14.08 1.08
N LEU A 410 1.02 15.10 0.61
CA LEU A 410 1.48 15.24 -0.79
C LEU A 410 0.35 15.09 -1.83
N PHE A 411 -0.87 15.52 -1.50
CA PHE A 411 -2.06 15.24 -2.29
C PHE A 411 -1.96 15.70 -3.75
N LEU A 412 -1.47 16.94 -4.00
CA LEU A 412 -1.38 17.53 -5.36
C LEU A 412 -0.02 17.35 -6.04
N ASN A 413 0.89 16.54 -5.49
CA ASN A 413 2.17 16.30 -6.16
C ASN A 413 1.94 15.67 -7.54
N THR A 414 2.59 16.17 -8.56
CA THR A 414 2.51 15.61 -9.91
C THR A 414 3.84 15.00 -10.36
N THR A 415 4.89 15.83 -10.41
CA THR A 415 6.23 15.44 -10.86
C THR A 415 7.32 15.67 -9.81
N GLY A 416 6.96 16.25 -8.65
CA GLY A 416 7.93 16.50 -7.56
C GLY A 416 8.61 15.21 -7.08
N LEU A 417 9.92 15.30 -6.80
CA LEU A 417 10.79 14.18 -6.45
C LEU A 417 11.33 14.31 -5.02
N ASN A 418 11.69 13.17 -4.40
CA ASN A 418 12.40 13.12 -3.13
C ASN A 418 11.71 13.86 -1.97
N ASN A 419 10.39 13.97 -1.99
CA ASN A 419 9.67 14.65 -0.93
C ASN A 419 9.27 13.69 0.18
N THR A 420 9.42 14.13 1.43
CA THR A 420 8.93 13.42 2.62
C THR A 420 7.86 14.24 3.31
N ALA A 421 6.65 13.72 3.40
CA ALA A 421 5.51 14.36 4.05
C ALA A 421 4.89 13.43 5.08
N ILE A 422 4.99 13.78 6.35
CA ILE A 422 4.46 13.00 7.49
C ILE A 422 3.49 13.87 8.28
N GLY A 423 2.22 13.50 8.27
CA GLY A 423 1.14 14.21 8.96
C GLY A 423 -0.03 14.50 8.03
N SER A 424 -1.20 14.72 8.61
CA SER A 424 -2.39 15.11 7.84
C SER A 424 -2.14 16.40 7.09
N THR A 425 -2.44 16.43 5.79
CA THR A 425 -2.30 17.58 4.88
C THR A 425 -0.89 18.20 4.81
N SER A 426 0.15 17.47 5.21
CA SER A 426 1.53 17.90 5.02
C SER A 426 1.87 17.93 3.52
N LEU A 427 2.56 19.00 3.05
CA LEU A 427 2.89 19.20 1.64
C LEU A 427 1.69 19.04 0.68
N LEU A 428 0.48 19.38 1.15
CA LEU A 428 -0.77 19.13 0.42
C LEU A 428 -0.73 19.61 -1.03
N ARG A 429 -0.23 20.82 -1.27
CA ARG A 429 -0.27 21.52 -2.57
C ARG A 429 1.06 21.48 -3.33
N ASN A 430 2.01 20.65 -2.92
CA ASN A 430 3.24 20.50 -3.70
C ASN A 430 2.90 20.02 -5.12
N ILE A 431 3.34 20.68 -6.14
CA ILE A 431 3.08 20.30 -7.55
C ILE A 431 4.36 19.73 -8.16
N THR A 432 5.43 20.54 -8.18
CA THR A 432 6.73 20.20 -8.78
C THR A 432 7.91 20.37 -7.83
N GLY A 433 7.67 20.85 -6.59
CA GLY A 433 8.72 21.04 -5.59
C GLY A 433 9.44 19.73 -5.25
N ASN A 434 10.77 19.81 -5.10
CA ASN A 434 11.63 18.65 -4.84
C ASN A 434 12.36 18.77 -3.51
N ASP A 435 12.82 17.64 -3.00
CA ASP A 435 13.74 17.56 -1.86
C ASP A 435 13.18 18.26 -0.59
N ASN A 436 11.85 18.24 -0.41
CA ASN A 436 11.21 18.83 0.75
C ASN A 436 10.93 17.77 1.83
N THR A 437 11.19 18.14 3.07
CA THR A 437 10.81 17.32 4.24
C THR A 437 9.81 18.09 5.10
N ALA A 438 8.62 17.54 5.27
CA ALA A 438 7.55 18.12 6.06
C ALA A 438 7.00 17.12 7.08
N THR A 439 7.24 17.37 8.36
CA THR A 439 6.76 16.54 9.46
C THR A 439 5.83 17.35 10.38
N GLY A 440 4.59 16.94 10.47
CA GLY A 440 3.55 17.59 11.29
C GLY A 440 2.28 17.87 10.50
N SER A 441 1.16 17.98 11.21
CA SER A 441 -0.12 18.32 10.58
C SER A 441 -0.03 19.69 9.91
N ALA A 442 -0.47 19.76 8.67
CA ALA A 442 -0.46 20.97 7.85
C ALA A 442 0.93 21.65 7.76
N SER A 443 2.01 20.89 7.84
CA SER A 443 3.37 21.38 7.62
C SER A 443 3.62 21.58 6.13
N LEU A 444 4.15 22.73 5.71
CA LEU A 444 4.48 23.08 4.32
C LEU A 444 3.28 22.92 3.34
N THR A 445 2.07 23.15 3.82
CA THR A 445 0.82 22.81 3.10
C THR A 445 0.71 23.45 1.73
N ASN A 446 1.04 24.75 1.60
CA ASN A 446 0.80 25.53 0.39
C ASN A 446 2.01 25.56 -0.57
N ASN A 447 3.06 24.80 -0.31
CA ASN A 447 4.20 24.72 -1.22
C ASN A 447 3.74 24.29 -2.62
N THR A 448 4.14 24.98 -3.64
CA THR A 448 3.84 24.62 -5.04
C THR A 448 5.08 24.17 -5.79
N THR A 449 6.12 24.99 -5.78
CA THR A 449 7.38 24.77 -6.52
C THR A 449 8.62 24.87 -5.63
N GLY A 450 8.48 25.33 -4.37
CA GLY A 450 9.60 25.47 -3.44
C GLY A 450 10.37 24.16 -3.24
N ILE A 451 11.69 24.26 -3.15
CA ILE A 451 12.61 23.11 -3.04
C ILE A 451 13.50 23.19 -1.79
N ASN A 452 14.03 22.05 -1.36
CA ASN A 452 15.00 21.94 -0.27
C ASN A 452 14.50 22.52 1.07
N ASN A 453 13.21 22.49 1.35
CA ASN A 453 12.64 22.97 2.61
C ASN A 453 12.54 21.83 3.62
N THR A 454 12.96 22.09 4.87
CA THR A 454 12.84 21.14 5.99
C THR A 454 11.94 21.72 7.07
N THR A 455 10.84 21.05 7.38
CA THR A 455 9.86 21.54 8.36
C THR A 455 9.48 20.47 9.37
N VAL A 456 9.46 20.85 10.64
CA VAL A 456 9.03 19.98 11.75
C VAL A 456 8.10 20.77 12.68
N GLY A 457 6.85 20.36 12.76
CA GLY A 457 5.85 21.00 13.62
C GLY A 457 4.54 21.28 12.88
N SER A 458 3.46 21.36 13.63
CA SER A 458 2.15 21.68 13.06
C SER A 458 2.14 23.10 12.49
N ASN A 459 1.60 23.24 11.27
CA ASN A 459 1.53 24.51 10.53
C ASN A 459 2.89 25.22 10.34
N SER A 460 4.02 24.53 10.43
CA SER A 460 5.33 25.10 10.11
C SER A 460 5.42 25.38 8.60
N LEU A 461 5.95 26.52 8.20
CA LEU A 461 6.12 26.97 6.81
C LEU A 461 4.82 26.84 5.96
N PHE A 462 3.67 27.08 6.60
CA PHE A 462 2.35 26.74 6.05
C PHE A 462 2.05 27.41 4.70
N ASN A 463 2.36 28.70 4.55
CA ASN A 463 2.02 29.50 3.36
C ASN A 463 3.13 29.56 2.30
N ASN A 464 4.21 28.80 2.45
CA ASN A 464 5.27 28.79 1.45
C ASN A 464 4.71 28.37 0.08
N THR A 465 4.99 29.12 -0.94
CA THR A 465 4.61 28.77 -2.32
C THR A 465 5.82 28.38 -3.17
N GLU A 466 6.86 29.23 -3.16
CA GLU A 466 8.06 29.07 -4.00
C GLU A 466 9.38 29.28 -3.24
N GLY A 467 9.31 29.62 -1.94
CA GLY A 467 10.51 29.80 -1.10
C GLY A 467 11.35 28.52 -0.99
N ASN A 468 12.67 28.67 -1.06
CA ASN A 468 13.61 27.57 -1.13
C ASN A 468 14.57 27.55 0.08
N GLY A 469 15.06 26.36 0.43
CA GLY A 469 16.13 26.21 1.41
C GLY A 469 15.74 26.64 2.84
N ASN A 470 14.49 26.64 3.19
CA ASN A 470 14.02 27.07 4.51
C ASN A 470 14.03 25.90 5.51
N THR A 471 14.45 26.18 6.73
CA THR A 471 14.35 25.26 7.86
C THR A 471 13.38 25.84 8.89
N ALA A 472 12.29 25.16 9.18
CA ALA A 472 11.27 25.59 10.13
C ALA A 472 10.96 24.50 11.16
N ALA A 473 11.39 24.70 12.41
CA ALA A 473 11.17 23.75 13.51
C ALA A 473 10.37 24.41 14.64
N GLY A 474 9.13 24.00 14.80
CA GLY A 474 8.21 24.51 15.84
C GLY A 474 6.81 24.78 15.33
N PHE A 475 5.86 24.86 16.24
CA PHE A 475 4.48 25.22 15.93
C PHE A 475 4.44 26.60 15.26
N LYS A 476 3.87 26.66 14.03
CA LYS A 476 3.74 27.90 13.24
C LYS A 476 5.05 28.67 13.03
N SER A 477 6.21 28.02 13.01
CA SER A 477 7.46 28.65 12.57
C SER A 477 7.39 28.94 11.06
N LEU A 478 7.88 30.13 10.62
CA LEU A 478 7.81 30.61 9.22
C LEU A 478 6.40 30.52 8.59
N PHE A 479 5.36 30.68 9.40
CA PHE A 479 3.98 30.42 9.00
C PHE A 479 3.54 31.18 7.74
N SER A 480 3.86 32.45 7.64
CA SER A 480 3.42 33.34 6.56
C SER A 480 4.40 33.47 5.38
N ASN A 481 5.47 32.66 5.37
CA ASN A 481 6.46 32.73 4.29
C ASN A 481 5.80 32.39 2.94
N GLU A 482 5.92 33.24 1.97
CA GLU A 482 5.43 33.02 0.61
C GLU A 482 6.59 32.67 -0.34
N GLY A 483 7.57 33.57 -0.52
CA GLY A 483 8.72 33.42 -1.38
C GLY A 483 10.09 33.56 -0.68
N GLY A 484 10.10 33.82 0.64
CA GLY A 484 11.36 33.94 1.40
C GLY A 484 12.18 32.67 1.37
N SER A 485 13.49 32.80 1.21
CA SER A 485 14.41 31.66 1.03
C SER A 485 15.57 31.69 2.02
N ASN A 486 16.16 30.52 2.27
CA ASN A 486 17.33 30.34 3.13
C ASN A 486 17.10 30.83 4.58
N ASN A 487 15.89 30.74 5.08
CA ASN A 487 15.58 31.11 6.45
C ASN A 487 15.63 29.90 7.39
N THR A 488 16.20 30.11 8.58
CA THR A 488 16.18 29.13 9.66
C THR A 488 15.32 29.65 10.80
N ALA A 489 14.24 28.98 11.13
CA ALA A 489 13.32 29.31 12.21
C ALA A 489 13.15 28.15 13.17
N THR A 490 13.66 28.27 14.38
CA THR A 490 13.56 27.24 15.43
C THR A 490 12.87 27.81 16.66
N GLY A 491 11.68 27.31 16.93
CA GLY A 491 10.85 27.75 18.07
C GLY A 491 9.41 28.05 17.66
N VAL A 492 8.53 28.07 18.64
CA VAL A 492 7.11 28.39 18.41
C VAL A 492 7.00 29.81 17.85
N GLN A 493 6.32 29.95 16.70
CA GLN A 493 6.10 31.24 16.02
C GLN A 493 7.38 32.05 15.72
N SER A 494 8.53 31.40 15.57
CA SER A 494 9.73 32.07 15.05
C SER A 494 9.54 32.43 13.58
N LEU A 495 9.95 33.65 13.17
CA LEU A 495 9.76 34.22 11.82
C LEU A 495 8.29 34.12 11.32
N PHE A 496 7.32 34.26 12.22
CA PHE A 496 5.92 33.97 11.94
C PHE A 496 5.33 34.75 10.75
N THR A 497 5.63 36.05 10.62
CA THR A 497 5.07 36.94 9.57
C THR A 497 5.99 37.09 8.36
N ASN A 498 7.12 36.39 8.29
CA ASN A 498 8.04 36.53 7.15
C ASN A 498 7.30 36.23 5.84
N LYS A 499 7.34 37.13 4.88
CA LYS A 499 6.74 36.92 3.56
C LYS A 499 7.79 36.63 2.49
N SER A 500 8.76 37.53 2.35
CA SER A 500 9.81 37.44 1.34
C SER A 500 11.22 37.70 1.89
N GLY A 501 11.36 37.85 3.22
CA GLY A 501 12.67 38.00 3.85
C GLY A 501 13.55 36.75 3.61
N ILE A 502 14.84 36.96 3.36
CA ILE A 502 15.80 35.92 3.03
C ILE A 502 16.99 35.91 3.98
N ASN A 503 17.62 34.76 4.12
CA ASN A 503 18.84 34.56 4.92
C ASN A 503 18.67 34.95 6.40
N ASN A 504 17.50 34.77 6.99
CA ASN A 504 17.25 35.08 8.38
C ASN A 504 17.42 33.82 9.25
N THR A 505 18.04 33.99 10.41
CA THR A 505 18.16 32.93 11.44
C THR A 505 17.41 33.39 12.69
N ALA A 506 16.40 32.66 13.09
CA ALA A 506 15.60 32.91 14.29
C ALA A 506 15.53 31.68 15.18
N THR A 507 16.10 31.74 16.35
CA THR A 507 16.10 30.64 17.34
C THR A 507 15.49 31.14 18.66
N GLY A 508 14.35 30.58 19.02
CA GLY A 508 13.60 30.94 20.22
C GLY A 508 12.13 31.20 19.93
N VAL A 509 11.30 31.13 20.95
CA VAL A 509 9.87 31.45 20.85
C VAL A 509 9.69 32.89 20.39
N GLN A 510 8.91 33.11 19.33
CA GLN A 510 8.63 34.43 18.76
C GLN A 510 9.87 35.26 18.38
N SER A 511 11.03 34.65 18.14
CA SER A 511 12.18 35.35 17.58
C SER A 511 11.87 35.81 16.13
N LEU A 512 12.24 37.07 15.78
CA LEU A 512 11.91 37.69 14.48
C LEU A 512 10.42 37.58 14.09
N PHE A 513 9.53 37.64 15.07
CA PHE A 513 8.10 37.38 14.90
C PHE A 513 7.43 38.23 13.81
N ALA A 514 7.69 39.56 13.82
CA ALA A 514 7.06 40.54 12.91
C ALA A 514 7.82 40.71 11.59
N ASN A 515 8.92 40.04 11.35
CA ASN A 515 9.71 40.19 10.13
C ASN A 515 8.85 39.96 8.89
N THR A 516 8.84 40.87 7.95
CA THR A 516 8.09 40.74 6.68
C THR A 516 9.03 40.55 5.49
N THR A 517 9.93 41.53 5.28
CA THR A 517 10.87 41.55 4.16
C THR A 517 12.32 41.73 4.61
N GLY A 518 12.57 41.88 5.92
CA GLY A 518 13.93 42.01 6.47
C GLY A 518 14.83 40.83 6.08
N ILE A 519 16.10 41.10 5.79
CA ILE A 519 17.05 40.11 5.29
C ILE A 519 18.33 40.05 6.14
N ASN A 520 19.01 38.91 6.13
CA ASN A 520 20.30 38.72 6.81
C ASN A 520 20.24 39.03 8.32
N ASN A 521 19.13 38.76 8.99
CA ASN A 521 18.99 38.96 10.42
C ASN A 521 19.26 37.68 11.20
N THR A 522 19.93 37.82 12.34
CA THR A 522 20.17 36.72 13.30
C THR A 522 19.54 37.07 14.64
N ALA A 523 18.61 36.28 15.09
CA ALA A 523 17.93 36.41 16.38
C ALA A 523 17.99 35.11 17.18
N ALA A 524 18.67 35.13 18.33
CA ALA A 524 18.81 34.01 19.22
C ALA A 524 18.30 34.35 20.63
N GLY A 525 17.15 33.83 21.00
CA GLY A 525 16.47 34.09 22.27
C GLY A 525 14.96 34.29 22.10
N THR A 526 14.21 34.04 23.14
CA THR A 526 12.77 34.32 23.16
C THR A 526 12.52 35.79 22.87
N SER A 527 11.62 36.07 21.92
CA SER A 527 11.25 37.43 21.46
C SER A 527 12.44 38.32 21.07
N SER A 528 13.57 37.74 20.68
CA SER A 528 14.67 38.53 20.11
C SER A 528 14.29 39.08 18.72
N LEU A 529 14.56 40.36 18.44
CA LEU A 529 14.14 41.09 17.21
C LEU A 529 12.64 40.89 16.87
N ALA A 530 11.78 40.72 17.86
CA ALA A 530 10.39 40.36 17.62
C ALA A 530 9.60 41.42 16.85
N ALA A 531 9.92 42.69 16.99
CA ALA A 531 9.23 43.80 16.32
C ALA A 531 9.83 44.15 14.94
N ASN A 532 10.96 43.54 14.54
CA ASN A 532 11.59 43.84 13.25
C ASN A 532 10.67 43.54 12.09
N THR A 533 10.49 44.48 11.18
CA THR A 533 9.62 44.33 9.99
C THR A 533 10.43 44.25 8.70
N THR A 534 11.20 45.29 8.42
CA THR A 534 11.99 45.44 7.18
C THR A 534 13.49 45.62 7.44
N GLY A 535 13.90 45.76 8.73
CA GLY A 535 15.30 45.93 9.10
C GLY A 535 16.16 44.76 8.62
N PHE A 536 17.41 45.05 8.25
CA PHE A 536 18.32 44.08 7.68
C PHE A 536 19.71 44.06 8.39
N GLN A 537 20.44 42.95 8.26
CA GLN A 537 21.77 42.78 8.85
C GLN A 537 21.82 42.99 10.37
N ASN A 538 20.75 42.64 11.08
CA ASN A 538 20.67 42.78 12.52
C ASN A 538 21.07 41.48 13.23
N THR A 539 21.80 41.59 14.33
CA THR A 539 22.16 40.48 15.21
C THR A 539 21.65 40.74 16.61
N ALA A 540 20.77 39.87 17.12
CA ALA A 540 20.22 39.96 18.46
C ALA A 540 20.38 38.64 19.19
N VAL A 541 21.14 38.61 20.28
CA VAL A 541 21.40 37.44 21.08
C VAL A 541 20.99 37.70 22.53
N GLY A 542 20.01 36.97 23.02
CA GLY A 542 19.43 37.10 24.35
C GLY A 542 17.93 37.20 24.32
N VAL A 543 17.29 36.84 25.43
CA VAL A 543 15.83 36.98 25.60
C VAL A 543 15.49 38.48 25.56
N PHE A 544 14.45 38.84 24.78
CA PHE A 544 14.03 40.23 24.54
C PHE A 544 15.11 41.17 23.96
N SER A 545 16.17 40.62 23.38
CA SER A 545 17.23 41.40 22.73
C SER A 545 16.69 42.05 21.45
N SER A 546 16.97 43.36 21.25
CA SER A 546 16.51 44.20 20.13
C SER A 546 14.98 44.19 19.97
N LEU A 547 14.23 44.20 21.07
CA LEU A 547 12.78 44.13 21.05
C LEU A 547 12.15 45.38 20.41
N SER A 548 12.75 46.56 20.56
CA SER A 548 12.25 47.82 20.03
C SER A 548 12.64 48.10 18.59
N ASN A 549 13.51 47.28 17.97
CA ASN A 549 13.94 47.51 16.57
C ASN A 549 12.82 47.14 15.60
N VAL A 550 12.41 48.09 14.74
CA VAL A 550 11.33 47.91 13.75
C VAL A 550 11.87 47.91 12.33
N THR A 551 12.68 48.89 11.97
CA THR A 551 13.23 49.09 10.61
C THR A 551 14.75 49.35 10.61
N GLY A 552 15.37 49.34 11.80
CA GLY A 552 16.80 49.60 11.95
C GLY A 552 17.68 48.52 11.31
N ASN A 553 18.87 48.95 10.86
CA ASN A 553 19.76 48.08 10.09
C ASN A 553 21.15 48.05 10.74
N SER A 554 21.86 46.93 10.56
CA SER A 554 23.19 46.72 11.13
C SER A 554 23.24 46.94 12.65
N ILE A 555 22.20 46.49 13.34
CA ILE A 555 22.08 46.54 14.79
C ILE A 555 22.71 45.27 15.37
N THR A 556 23.50 45.43 16.42
CA THR A 556 24.03 44.31 17.20
C THR A 556 23.61 44.48 18.65
N THR A 557 22.79 43.56 19.17
CA THR A 557 22.41 43.53 20.60
C THR A 557 22.74 42.18 21.20
N ILE A 558 23.45 42.16 22.31
CA ILE A 558 23.89 40.95 22.99
C ILE A 558 23.60 41.09 24.49
N GLY A 559 22.73 40.30 25.01
CA GLY A 559 22.33 40.28 26.42
C GLY A 559 20.83 40.24 26.62
N PHE A 560 20.38 39.83 27.82
CA PHE A 560 18.97 39.89 28.20
C PHE A 560 18.49 41.34 28.13
N GLY A 561 17.43 41.61 27.38
CA GLY A 561 16.87 42.98 27.23
C GLY A 561 17.84 44.02 26.66
N ALA A 562 18.97 43.63 26.04
CA ALA A 562 19.81 44.57 25.31
C ALA A 562 19.03 45.12 24.10
N ASP A 563 18.93 46.45 23.92
CA ASP A 563 17.98 47.01 22.97
C ASP A 563 18.45 48.35 22.33
N VAL A 564 17.66 48.85 21.41
CA VAL A 564 17.75 50.17 20.82
C VAL A 564 16.64 51.06 21.37
N SER A 565 16.90 52.34 21.58
CA SER A 565 15.90 53.29 22.09
C SER A 565 14.88 53.76 21.01
N ALA A 566 15.18 53.53 19.73
CA ALA A 566 14.32 53.86 18.61
C ALA A 566 14.40 52.77 17.53
N GLY A 567 13.25 52.44 16.93
CA GLY A 567 13.12 51.32 16.02
C GLY A 567 13.74 51.47 14.63
N ASN A 568 14.43 52.57 14.35
CA ASN A 568 15.01 52.93 13.05
C ASN A 568 16.50 53.30 13.08
N LEU A 569 17.21 52.92 14.16
CA LEU A 569 18.65 53.19 14.25
C LEU A 569 19.45 52.37 13.23
N THR A 570 20.65 52.88 12.88
CA THR A 570 21.55 52.18 11.95
C THR A 570 22.94 52.10 12.56
N ASN A 571 23.64 50.98 12.35
CA ASN A 571 25.00 50.76 12.84
C ASN A 571 25.11 51.07 14.35
N ALA A 572 24.25 50.45 15.14
CA ALA A 572 24.20 50.65 16.58
C ALA A 572 24.42 49.32 17.32
N THR A 573 25.24 49.35 18.38
CA THR A 573 25.60 48.16 19.15
C THR A 573 25.27 48.34 20.63
N ALA A 574 24.58 47.36 21.24
CA ALA A 574 24.33 47.31 22.68
C ALA A 574 24.79 45.92 23.23
N ILE A 575 25.71 45.90 24.19
CA ILE A 575 26.25 44.68 24.77
C ILE A 575 26.06 44.73 26.29
N GLY A 576 25.49 43.70 26.86
CA GLY A 576 25.21 43.54 28.28
C GLY A 576 23.73 43.53 28.60
N GLU A 577 23.36 42.98 29.76
CA GLU A 577 21.97 42.97 30.22
C GLU A 577 21.43 44.41 30.30
N GLY A 578 20.23 44.65 29.68
CA GLY A 578 19.56 45.92 29.70
C GLY A 578 20.38 47.08 29.08
N ALA A 579 21.42 46.81 28.32
CA ALA A 579 22.17 47.87 27.63
C ALA A 579 21.30 48.45 26.50
N ILE A 580 21.04 49.79 26.52
CA ILE A 580 20.22 50.46 25.50
C ILE A 580 21.08 51.46 24.72
N VAL A 581 21.24 51.25 23.41
CA VAL A 581 21.87 52.20 22.52
C VAL A 581 20.81 53.15 21.94
N ASN A 582 21.07 54.46 22.03
CA ASN A 582 20.08 55.52 21.74
C ASN A 582 20.42 56.41 20.56
N ALA A 583 21.40 56.02 19.75
CA ALA A 583 21.73 56.74 18.53
C ALA A 583 22.40 55.82 17.49
N SER A 584 22.26 56.13 16.21
CA SER A 584 23.01 55.49 15.13
C SER A 584 24.52 55.74 15.24
N ASN A 585 25.30 54.81 14.70
CA ASN A 585 26.78 54.82 14.73
C ASN A 585 27.34 54.90 16.16
N LYS A 586 26.70 54.21 17.10
CA LYS A 586 27.03 54.21 18.54
C LYS A 586 27.14 52.79 19.07
N VAL A 587 28.17 52.60 19.90
CA VAL A 587 28.36 51.37 20.69
C VAL A 587 28.11 51.68 22.17
N ARG A 588 27.23 50.90 22.79
CA ARG A 588 26.97 50.91 24.24
C ARG A 588 27.38 49.58 24.84
N ILE A 589 28.20 49.62 25.86
CA ILE A 589 28.58 48.43 26.65
C ILE A 589 28.06 48.62 28.06
N GLY A 590 27.22 47.71 28.51
CA GLY A 590 26.60 47.74 29.83
C GLY A 590 25.42 48.68 29.96
N ASN A 591 24.57 48.44 30.92
CA ASN A 591 23.50 49.31 31.36
C ASN A 591 24.04 50.37 32.32
N SER A 592 23.20 51.24 32.87
CA SER A 592 23.56 52.33 33.77
C SER A 592 24.08 51.85 35.15
N ALA A 593 23.80 50.58 35.52
CA ALA A 593 24.30 49.99 36.77
C ALA A 593 25.77 49.50 36.70
N VAL A 594 26.34 49.41 35.50
CA VAL A 594 27.75 48.96 35.33
C VAL A 594 28.67 50.02 35.92
N THR A 595 29.49 49.62 36.83
CA THR A 595 30.42 50.49 37.57
C THR A 595 31.82 50.48 36.96
N VAL A 596 32.26 49.41 36.32
CA VAL A 596 33.60 49.24 35.74
C VAL A 596 33.51 48.58 34.38
N ILE A 597 34.25 49.07 33.40
CA ILE A 597 34.53 48.36 32.14
C ILE A 597 36.07 48.17 32.09
N GLU A 598 36.49 46.94 32.12
CA GLU A 598 37.89 46.55 32.25
C GLU A 598 38.39 45.84 30.99
N GLY A 599 39.60 46.12 30.55
CA GLY A 599 40.27 45.42 29.48
C GLY A 599 41.73 45.19 29.80
N GLN A 600 42.31 44.09 29.35
CA GLN A 600 43.73 43.72 29.59
C GLN A 600 44.72 44.75 28.97
N VAL A 601 44.27 45.46 27.97
CA VAL A 601 45.02 46.50 27.26
C VAL A 601 44.16 47.74 27.05
N PRO A 602 44.73 48.95 26.90
CA PRO A 602 43.96 50.16 26.60
C PRO A 602 43.28 50.10 25.24
N PHE A 603 42.13 50.78 25.11
CA PHE A 603 41.51 51.02 23.81
C PHE A 603 42.43 51.95 23.01
N THR A 604 42.69 51.69 21.73
CA THR A 604 43.51 52.48 20.84
C THR A 604 42.67 53.10 19.72
N THR A 605 42.95 54.34 19.36
CA THR A 605 42.35 55.01 18.22
C THR A 605 43.39 55.10 17.07
N PRO A 606 43.03 54.68 15.83
CA PRO A 606 43.95 54.82 14.69
C PRO A 606 44.40 56.28 14.53
N SER A 607 45.71 56.52 14.45
CA SER A 607 46.30 57.88 14.43
C SER A 607 47.44 58.02 13.41
N ASP A 608 47.40 57.26 12.32
CA ASP A 608 48.36 57.25 11.26
C ASP A 608 48.28 58.53 10.44
N GLY A 609 49.41 59.28 10.35
CA GLY A 609 49.47 60.54 9.61
C GLY A 609 49.19 60.46 8.14
N ARG A 610 49.32 59.27 7.51
CA ARG A 610 49.01 59.04 6.09
C ARG A 610 47.52 59.26 5.78
N PHE A 611 46.64 59.16 6.78
CA PHE A 611 45.20 59.36 6.64
C PHE A 611 44.70 60.63 7.25
N LYS A 612 45.60 61.53 7.76
CA LYS A 612 45.29 62.83 8.29
C LYS A 612 45.51 63.90 7.21
N PHE A 613 44.50 64.68 6.91
CA PHE A 613 44.57 65.78 5.97
C PHE A 613 44.05 67.07 6.64
N ASN A 614 44.38 68.24 6.09
CA ASN A 614 43.97 69.54 6.62
C ASN A 614 44.38 69.75 8.09
N VAL A 615 45.60 69.38 8.45
CA VAL A 615 46.11 69.50 9.82
C VAL A 615 46.34 70.96 10.18
N GLN A 616 45.73 71.42 11.29
CA GLN A 616 45.86 72.78 11.79
C GLN A 616 46.31 72.80 13.25
N GLU A 617 47.03 73.83 13.67
CA GLU A 617 47.51 74.02 15.03
C GLU A 617 46.57 74.92 15.88
N ASP A 618 45.27 74.71 15.73
CA ASP A 618 44.21 75.58 16.33
C ASP A 618 43.69 75.00 17.67
N VAL A 619 44.41 74.03 18.29
CA VAL A 619 44.03 73.50 19.59
C VAL A 619 44.09 74.59 20.66
N SER A 620 42.95 74.88 21.27
CA SER A 620 42.87 75.79 22.41
C SER A 620 43.42 75.14 23.68
N GLY A 621 44.49 75.69 24.23
CA GLY A 621 45.16 75.14 25.44
C GLY A 621 44.71 75.83 26.73
N LEU A 622 45.60 76.69 27.29
CA LEU A 622 45.41 77.32 28.60
C LEU A 622 44.10 78.10 28.74
N ASN A 623 43.71 78.79 27.69
CA ASN A 623 42.46 79.60 27.64
C ASN A 623 41.17 78.75 27.81
N PHE A 624 41.16 77.50 27.25
CA PHE A 624 40.06 76.51 27.41
C PHE A 624 40.13 75.81 28.77
N ILE A 625 41.30 75.24 29.12
CA ILE A 625 41.49 74.44 30.33
C ILE A 625 41.16 75.25 31.61
N MET A 626 41.56 76.54 31.69
CA MET A 626 41.31 77.44 32.83
C MET A 626 39.84 77.86 33.02
N LYS A 627 38.97 77.61 32.00
CA LYS A 627 37.54 77.87 32.12
C LYS A 627 36.76 76.62 32.54
N LEU A 628 37.40 75.41 32.57
CA LEU A 628 36.80 74.17 33.05
C LEU A 628 36.68 74.19 34.58
N ARG A 629 35.52 73.72 35.09
CA ARG A 629 35.26 73.58 36.49
C ARG A 629 35.28 72.08 36.91
N PRO A 630 36.35 71.55 37.45
CA PRO A 630 36.38 70.21 38.00
C PRO A 630 35.42 70.09 39.22
N VAL A 631 34.62 69.04 39.24
CA VAL A 631 33.64 68.79 40.30
C VAL A 631 33.66 67.34 40.74
N THR A 632 33.16 67.05 41.94
CA THR A 632 32.79 65.73 42.35
C THR A 632 31.23 65.64 42.39
N TYR A 633 30.70 64.56 41.91
CA TYR A 633 29.26 64.35 41.84
C TYR A 633 28.85 62.90 42.05
N GLN A 634 27.60 62.68 42.41
CA GLN A 634 26.96 61.35 42.31
C GLN A 634 26.03 61.41 41.08
N PHE A 635 25.96 60.33 40.33
CA PHE A 635 25.11 60.23 39.14
C PHE A 635 23.85 59.47 39.50
N ASP A 636 22.66 60.07 39.33
CA ASP A 636 21.37 59.45 39.58
C ASP A 636 21.07 58.45 38.44
N VAL A 637 21.50 57.22 38.67
CA VAL A 637 21.45 56.14 37.65
C VAL A 637 20.03 55.77 37.35
N LYS A 638 19.18 55.67 38.39
CA LYS A 638 17.77 55.29 38.23
C LYS A 638 16.99 56.32 37.45
N ARG A 639 17.12 57.62 37.79
CA ARG A 639 16.46 58.70 37.08
C ARG A 639 16.95 58.81 35.61
N PHE A 640 18.22 58.52 35.39
CA PHE A 640 18.76 58.49 34.03
C PHE A 640 18.15 57.36 33.21
N ASP A 641 18.01 56.16 33.78
CA ASP A 641 17.39 55.02 33.12
C ASP A 641 15.89 55.23 32.89
N ASP A 642 15.17 55.73 33.89
CA ASP A 642 13.73 55.99 33.77
C ASP A 642 13.40 57.00 32.69
N GLN A 643 14.27 57.97 32.42
CA GLN A 643 14.10 58.99 31.38
C GLN A 643 14.27 58.41 29.94
N TRP A 644 15.15 57.40 29.79
CA TRP A 644 15.51 56.87 28.48
C TRP A 644 14.97 55.48 28.20
N ASN A 645 14.54 54.72 29.25
CA ASN A 645 14.06 53.34 29.19
C ASN A 645 12.52 53.27 29.34
N ASN A 646 11.77 54.22 28.97
CA ASN A 646 10.33 54.41 29.21
C ASN A 646 9.41 53.27 28.70
N LYS A 647 9.92 52.08 28.39
CA LYS A 647 9.15 50.91 27.90
C LYS A 647 9.60 49.54 28.42
N SER A 648 10.41 49.48 29.45
CA SER A 648 10.65 48.16 30.08
C SER A 648 9.42 47.73 30.86
N THR A 649 8.60 46.89 30.29
CA THR A 649 7.46 46.21 30.90
C THR A 649 7.90 45.12 31.88
N VAL A 650 9.20 44.96 32.07
CA VAL A 650 9.77 44.03 33.05
C VAL A 650 9.91 44.78 34.37
N SER A 651 9.09 44.45 35.32
CA SER A 651 9.23 44.93 36.73
C SER A 651 10.65 44.60 37.18
N ALA A 652 11.46 45.67 37.45
CA ALA A 652 12.80 45.51 37.95
C ALA A 652 12.71 44.80 39.32
N GLY A 653 13.18 43.55 39.43
CA GLY A 653 13.21 42.83 40.68
C GLY A 653 14.17 43.52 41.66
N ASP A 654 14.07 43.18 42.93
CA ASP A 654 14.86 43.77 44.05
C ASP A 654 16.38 43.78 43.77
N VAL A 655 16.91 42.84 42.98
CA VAL A 655 18.32 42.78 42.60
C VAL A 655 18.74 43.94 41.69
N VAL A 656 17.92 44.30 40.71
CA VAL A 656 18.20 45.45 39.79
C VAL A 656 18.15 46.75 40.54
N LEU A 657 17.20 46.92 41.47
CA LEU A 657 17.10 48.12 42.32
C LEU A 657 18.32 48.26 43.23
N ALA A 658 18.86 47.16 43.81
CA ALA A 658 20.09 47.18 44.57
C ALA A 658 21.31 47.63 43.76
N SER A 659 21.44 47.15 42.52
CA SER A 659 22.53 47.55 41.60
C SER A 659 22.46 49.05 41.20
N TYR A 660 21.26 49.64 41.04
CA TYR A 660 21.12 51.06 40.79
C TYR A 660 21.54 51.89 42.02
N ASN A 661 21.22 51.45 43.23
CA ASN A 661 21.58 52.11 44.46
C ASN A 661 23.12 52.09 44.67
N GLU A 662 23.77 50.93 44.39
CA GLU A 662 25.20 50.82 44.45
C GLU A 662 25.88 51.78 43.46
N ALA A 663 25.50 51.73 42.18
CA ALA A 663 26.07 52.63 41.14
C ALA A 663 25.84 54.10 41.39
N THR A 664 24.70 54.51 42.01
CA THR A 664 24.39 55.88 42.43
C THR A 664 25.23 56.33 43.63
N SER A 665 25.59 55.41 44.54
CA SER A 665 26.40 55.73 45.72
C SER A 665 27.83 56.15 45.41
N ILE A 666 28.36 55.80 44.21
CA ILE A 666 29.72 56.10 43.80
C ILE A 666 29.90 57.63 43.58
N ARG A 667 30.80 58.24 44.34
CA ARG A 667 31.22 59.60 44.12
C ARG A 667 32.28 59.66 43.02
N ARG A 668 31.99 60.34 41.94
CA ARG A 668 32.82 60.48 40.74
C ARG A 668 33.47 61.83 40.65
N THR A 669 34.66 61.91 40.05
CA THR A 669 35.29 63.18 39.70
C THR A 669 35.13 63.41 38.17
N GLY A 670 34.79 64.67 37.80
CA GLY A 670 34.64 64.96 36.36
C GLY A 670 34.15 66.36 36.07
N PHE A 671 33.58 66.56 34.92
CA PHE A 671 33.03 67.84 34.43
C PHE A 671 31.54 67.71 34.11
N ILE A 672 30.80 68.79 34.14
CA ILE A 672 29.41 68.89 33.63
C ILE A 672 29.50 69.26 32.15
N ALA A 673 28.98 68.43 31.27
CA ALA A 673 29.14 68.55 29.82
C ALA A 673 28.64 69.90 29.25
N GLN A 674 27.53 70.41 29.76
CA GLN A 674 27.02 71.70 29.39
C GLN A 674 27.92 72.86 29.83
N GLU A 675 28.66 72.75 30.92
CA GLU A 675 29.66 73.72 31.34
C GLU A 675 30.91 73.63 30.48
N VAL A 676 31.32 72.40 30.07
CA VAL A 676 32.42 72.23 29.12
C VAL A 676 32.06 72.81 27.75
N GLU A 677 30.83 72.73 27.29
CA GLU A 677 30.36 73.39 26.07
C GLU A 677 30.50 74.87 26.17
N LYS A 678 29.99 75.51 27.23
CA LYS A 678 30.13 76.95 27.48
C LYS A 678 31.59 77.41 27.52
N ALA A 679 32.47 76.56 28.12
CA ALA A 679 33.91 76.90 28.19
C ALA A 679 34.59 76.78 26.81
N ALA A 680 34.21 75.86 26.00
CA ALA A 680 34.66 75.67 24.61
C ALA A 680 34.20 76.85 23.75
N ASP A 681 32.90 77.17 23.78
CA ASP A 681 32.33 78.31 23.06
C ASP A 681 32.98 79.66 23.45
N ALA A 682 33.17 79.90 24.77
CA ALA A 682 33.82 81.07 25.31
C ALA A 682 35.32 81.21 24.97
N SER A 683 35.95 80.12 24.58
CA SER A 683 37.35 80.04 24.10
C SER A 683 37.44 79.95 22.57
N GLY A 684 36.33 80.00 21.84
CA GLY A 684 36.27 79.86 20.37
C GLY A 684 36.77 78.50 19.89
N TYR A 685 36.67 77.44 20.72
CA TYR A 685 37.26 76.13 20.47
C TYR A 685 36.17 75.11 20.13
N ASN A 686 36.23 74.57 18.91
CA ASN A 686 35.40 73.43 18.55
C ASN A 686 35.93 72.14 19.16
N PHE A 687 35.55 71.86 20.41
CA PHE A 687 36.10 70.73 21.18
C PHE A 687 35.41 69.42 20.83
N SER A 688 36.10 68.51 20.17
CA SER A 688 35.63 67.19 19.74
C SER A 688 35.26 66.26 20.87
N GLY A 689 35.70 66.55 22.13
CA GLY A 689 35.40 65.75 23.31
C GLY A 689 33.97 65.87 23.85
N ILE A 690 33.12 66.76 23.30
CA ILE A 690 31.73 66.93 23.69
C ILE A 690 30.86 66.23 22.64
N ILE A 691 30.08 65.25 23.10
CA ILE A 691 29.03 64.59 22.29
C ILE A 691 27.72 65.21 22.69
N LYS A 692 27.17 66.06 21.77
CA LYS A 692 25.87 66.76 21.98
C LYS A 692 24.71 65.80 21.60
N PRO A 693 23.57 65.88 22.30
CA PRO A 693 22.35 65.15 21.92
C PRO A 693 21.91 65.52 20.50
N LYS A 694 21.63 64.54 19.66
CA LYS A 694 21.12 64.71 18.28
C LYS A 694 19.60 64.62 18.21
N THR A 695 18.96 64.01 19.23
CA THR A 695 17.53 63.85 19.37
C THR A 695 17.12 64.11 20.81
N GLU A 696 15.81 64.25 21.07
CA GLU A 696 15.28 64.37 22.42
C GLU A 696 15.54 63.13 23.30
N GLN A 697 15.81 62.00 22.68
CA GLN A 697 16.11 60.73 23.35
C GLN A 697 17.61 60.51 23.54
N ASP A 698 18.48 61.50 23.18
CA ASP A 698 19.93 61.41 23.39
C ASP A 698 20.36 62.32 24.55
N HIS A 699 21.56 62.16 25.03
CA HIS A 699 22.09 62.91 26.17
C HIS A 699 23.50 63.40 25.88
N TYR A 700 23.96 64.46 26.62
CA TYR A 700 25.31 64.90 26.59
C TYR A 700 26.26 63.82 27.13
N SER A 701 27.41 63.64 26.44
CA SER A 701 28.50 62.77 26.90
C SER A 701 29.83 63.50 26.70
N LEU A 702 30.81 63.14 27.52
CA LEU A 702 32.18 63.64 27.43
C LEU A 702 33.16 62.48 27.14
N SER A 703 34.06 62.71 26.17
CA SER A 703 35.23 61.85 25.95
C SER A 703 36.38 62.41 26.75
N TYR A 704 36.68 61.82 27.90
CA TYR A 704 37.76 62.34 28.76
C TYR A 704 39.14 62.22 28.13
N GLU A 705 39.40 61.24 27.28
CA GLU A 705 40.67 61.10 26.52
C GLU A 705 40.92 62.30 25.60
N SER A 706 39.86 62.94 25.09
CA SER A 706 39.97 64.11 24.21
C SER A 706 40.53 65.35 24.90
N PHE A 707 40.50 65.41 26.25
CA PHE A 707 41.08 66.50 27.01
C PHE A 707 42.60 66.48 27.07
N VAL A 708 43.26 65.32 26.78
CA VAL A 708 44.73 65.17 26.85
C VAL A 708 45.42 66.15 25.89
N VAL A 709 44.95 66.30 24.66
CA VAL A 709 45.59 67.16 23.65
C VAL A 709 45.50 68.64 24.04
N PRO A 710 44.30 69.21 24.41
CA PRO A 710 44.23 70.56 25.01
C PRO A 710 45.06 70.72 26.29
N LEU A 711 45.10 69.71 27.15
CA LEU A 711 45.94 69.77 28.34
C LEU A 711 47.45 69.84 28.02
N VAL A 712 47.94 69.03 27.05
CA VAL A 712 49.30 69.14 26.58
C VAL A 712 49.61 70.53 26.03
N LYS A 713 48.70 71.11 25.20
CA LYS A 713 48.83 72.48 24.72
C LYS A 713 48.84 73.52 25.85
N ALA A 714 47.98 73.31 26.85
CA ALA A 714 47.94 74.23 28.03
C ALA A 714 49.24 74.18 28.81
N VAL A 715 49.83 73.03 29.07
CA VAL A 715 51.13 72.83 29.72
C VAL A 715 52.24 73.52 28.92
N GLN A 716 52.24 73.33 27.58
CA GLN A 716 53.21 73.99 26.69
C GLN A 716 53.09 75.54 26.78
N GLN A 717 51.89 76.03 26.74
CA GLN A 717 51.65 77.53 26.89
C GLN A 717 52.01 77.97 28.27
N GLN A 718 51.72 77.27 29.31
CA GLN A 718 52.12 77.52 30.68
C GLN A 718 53.65 77.55 30.83
N GLN A 719 54.35 76.62 30.25
CA GLN A 719 55.80 76.55 30.24
C GLN A 719 56.35 77.82 29.51
N GLN A 720 55.84 78.18 28.38
CA GLN A 720 56.26 79.39 27.66
C GLN A 720 56.04 80.63 28.51
N LEU A 721 54.91 80.75 29.18
CA LEU A 721 54.62 81.92 30.06
C LEU A 721 55.62 81.95 31.24
N ILE A 722 55.97 80.78 31.81
CA ILE A 722 56.96 80.66 32.87
C ILE A 722 58.34 81.08 32.38
N GLU A 723 58.74 80.67 31.17
CA GLU A 723 59.96 81.13 30.56
C GLU A 723 60.02 82.61 30.29
N ASP A 724 58.91 83.15 29.76
CA ASP A 724 58.77 84.63 29.51
C ASP A 724 58.82 85.38 30.87
N LEU A 725 58.13 84.93 31.88
CA LEU A 725 58.19 85.50 33.24
C LEU A 725 59.57 85.42 33.86
N LYS A 726 60.29 84.25 33.70
CA LYS A 726 61.66 84.15 34.15
C LYS A 726 62.56 85.09 33.42
N LYS A 727 62.43 85.30 32.13
CA LYS A 727 63.15 86.30 31.33
C LYS A 727 62.86 87.72 31.79
N GLN A 728 61.59 88.00 31.99
CA GLN A 728 61.14 89.31 32.51
C GLN A 728 61.73 89.57 33.93
N ASN A 729 61.66 88.57 34.78
CA ASN A 729 62.21 88.64 36.15
C ASN A 729 63.71 88.82 36.12
N THR A 730 64.43 88.15 35.23
CA THR A 730 65.92 88.32 35.06
C THR A 730 66.20 89.69 34.53
N ASP A 731 65.40 90.28 33.61
CA ASP A 731 65.55 91.59 33.10
C ASP A 731 65.22 92.67 34.16
N LEU A 732 64.14 92.36 34.94
CA LEU A 732 63.79 93.27 36.08
C LEU A 732 64.90 93.27 37.12
N GLN A 733 65.52 92.06 37.48
CA GLN A 733 66.68 91.98 38.39
C GLN A 733 67.86 92.77 37.83
N LYS A 734 68.20 92.66 36.56
CA LYS A 734 69.26 93.51 35.94
C LYS A 734 68.94 95.00 36.08
N ARG A 735 67.68 95.39 35.84
CA ARG A 735 67.22 96.82 35.99
C ARG A 735 67.32 97.28 37.45
N VAL A 736 66.87 96.43 38.40
CA VAL A 736 66.99 96.76 39.83
C VAL A 736 68.50 96.90 40.25
N LEU A 737 69.34 95.94 39.83
CA LEU A 737 70.83 96.04 40.07
C LEU A 737 71.43 97.26 39.42
N ALA A 738 70.98 97.75 38.26
CA ALA A 738 71.44 98.96 37.61
C ALA A 738 70.99 100.19 38.39
N LEU A 739 69.71 100.21 38.89
CA LEU A 739 69.17 101.26 39.74
C LEU A 739 69.92 101.32 41.12
N GLU A 740 70.25 100.16 41.74
CA GLU A 740 70.98 100.13 42.96
C GLU A 740 72.44 100.68 42.80
N LYS A 741 73.03 100.34 41.62
CA LYS A 741 74.36 100.85 41.28
C LYS A 741 74.28 102.39 41.04
N THR A 742 73.19 102.92 40.43
CA THR A 742 73.04 104.33 40.21
C THR A 742 72.79 105.07 41.51
N ASN A 743 72.01 104.42 42.44
CA ASN A 743 71.74 104.98 43.79
C ASN A 743 73.03 105.03 44.70
N THR A 744 74.01 104.09 44.46
CA THR A 744 75.30 104.04 45.19
C THR A 744 76.25 105.09 44.68
N VAL A 745 76.06 105.71 43.50
CA VAL A 745 76.90 106.74 42.93
C VAL A 745 76.40 108.16 43.40
N PHE A 746 75.15 108.21 44.02
CA PHE A 746 74.58 109.39 44.59
C PHE A 746 74.62 109.48 46.11
N LYS A 747 75.36 108.59 46.82
CA LYS A 747 75.79 108.66 48.18
C LYS A 747 77.33 108.99 48.23
#